data_fdc5289ad35d887ddfa6daf1e4f91127
#
_entry.id   fdc5289ad35d887ddfa6daf1e4f91127
#
_cell.length_a   1.000
_cell.length_b   1.000
_cell.length_c   1.000
_cell.angle_alpha   90.00
_cell.angle_beta   90.00
_cell.angle_gamma   90.00
#
_symmetry.space_group_name_H-M   'P 1'
#
loop_
_entity.id
_entity.type
_entity.pdbx_description
1 polymer ?
#
loop_
_entity_poly.entity_id
_entity_poly.type
_entity_poly.pdbx_seq_one_letter_code
_entity_poly.pdbx_strand_id
1 'polypeptide(L)'
;MHDKDIRYIINRGGSSSGKSVSTTQSVLLSVFSGEGSALVVRKVGASLKNTVYEEFKTQMKALQLSQFFAPKENNITCINGCKIDFTGLDDPEKIKSITGYRWIVMEEATEFEYEDFTQIRFRLRGKEGLQIICNFNPVSEDSWIKTKILDTYEWDEHPNDLYGKVRYPIKRSLLPKDYSRILGKRYNKSRMIANERTGKMERYPSDTVELHSSYKNNFWVVGSPDGKYGYYDRQTISNYQWYKDHDYNYYRVYALGEWGSIKTGGEFLYAFDSNKHIKTTHYIKGMPVHISIDNNVLPYISISFFQVDGSSIRQFNEICASDPFNTVTQASKMAVDYLKSIKYNDMLYLYGDASTRNGNTIDEEKRSFLDKFVEGLESDYHVEERIPASNPSVPMSGEFVNYMLDGGSGMSFSVDDGCKNSIVDYNNAKKDVNGGVLKKRIKDKITGQSYERYGHLVDCLRYITVWVFKDEYTRFSLKRKRSKIKQENKDMRYFDMSKNIQGTRLVYVLPEYAGKFIIVSCYVNEGIYIDNVTYTGSFDETVLLSFLEGISPVEVLFESEKNYFPIARGLRDRYDVRIMHKNMGTDARVSAFLDFIKNNVMFRSDYDEIPQYNEFMDGILDYNGSDDCAAIYSVASLAYYVSKKYNI
;
A
#
# COMPACT_ATOMS: atom_id res chain seq x y z
N MET A 1 -8.64 19.28 -32.81
CA MET A 1 -10.04 19.02 -33.17
C MET A 1 -10.33 19.28 -34.67
N HIS A 2 -9.62 20.19 -35.32
CA HIS A 2 -9.88 20.49 -36.75
C HIS A 2 -9.20 19.54 -37.73
N ASP A 3 -8.27 18.70 -37.27
CA ASP A 3 -7.63 17.68 -38.09
C ASP A 3 -8.55 16.44 -38.15
N LYS A 4 -9.17 16.23 -39.31
CA LYS A 4 -10.17 15.17 -39.53
C LYS A 4 -9.57 13.77 -39.59
N ASP A 5 -8.28 13.66 -39.80
CA ASP A 5 -7.56 12.38 -39.88
C ASP A 5 -7.25 11.85 -38.46
N ILE A 6 -7.17 12.75 -37.47
CA ILE A 6 -6.93 12.37 -36.09
C ILE A 6 -8.22 11.92 -35.44
N ARG A 7 -8.24 10.66 -35.00
CA ARG A 7 -9.37 10.03 -34.31
C ARG A 7 -9.27 10.10 -32.80
N TYR A 8 -8.07 10.00 -32.24
CA TYR A 8 -7.84 9.98 -30.80
C TYR A 8 -6.95 11.15 -30.39
N ILE A 9 -7.44 11.96 -29.48
CA ILE A 9 -6.72 13.07 -28.87
C ILE A 9 -6.48 12.73 -27.41
N ILE A 10 -5.25 12.39 -27.09
CA ILE A 10 -4.83 12.01 -25.73
C ILE A 10 -4.24 13.26 -25.06
N ASN A 11 -5.04 13.93 -24.26
CA ASN A 11 -4.70 15.20 -23.64
C ASN A 11 -4.22 14.99 -22.20
N ARG A 12 -2.95 14.67 -22.05
CA ARG A 12 -2.27 14.44 -20.79
C ARG A 12 -1.73 15.74 -20.22
N GLY A 13 -1.98 16.01 -18.95
CA GLY A 13 -1.43 17.22 -18.36
C GLY A 13 -1.60 17.31 -16.85
N GLY A 14 -0.80 18.17 -16.25
CA GLY A 14 -0.93 18.50 -14.83
C GLY A 14 -2.22 19.26 -14.53
N SER A 15 -2.56 19.40 -13.23
CA SER A 15 -3.56 20.34 -12.78
C SER A 15 -3.13 21.75 -13.16
N SER A 16 -4.08 22.62 -13.40
CA SER A 16 -3.80 24.00 -13.84
C SER A 16 -3.06 24.10 -15.20
N SER A 17 -2.94 23.03 -15.99
CA SER A 17 -2.33 23.10 -17.34
C SER A 17 -3.27 23.72 -18.39
N GLY A 18 -4.56 23.90 -18.07
CA GLY A 18 -5.56 24.45 -18.98
C GLY A 18 -6.21 23.45 -19.93
N LYS A 19 -5.93 22.15 -19.82
CA LYS A 19 -6.45 21.10 -20.71
C LYS A 19 -7.98 21.08 -20.80
N SER A 20 -8.70 21.05 -19.66
CA SER A 20 -10.17 21.01 -19.64
C SER A 20 -10.78 22.29 -20.19
N VAL A 21 -10.24 23.46 -19.82
CA VAL A 21 -10.67 24.76 -20.35
C VAL A 21 -10.50 24.80 -21.88
N SER A 22 -9.33 24.42 -22.39
CA SER A 22 -9.05 24.42 -23.83
C SER A 22 -9.93 23.43 -24.61
N THR A 23 -10.20 22.27 -24.03
CA THR A 23 -11.11 21.28 -24.61
C THR A 23 -12.54 21.82 -24.66
N THR A 24 -13.04 22.38 -23.54
CA THR A 24 -14.36 22.99 -23.45
C THR A 24 -14.55 24.11 -24.46
N GLN A 25 -13.59 25.04 -24.58
CA GLN A 25 -13.63 26.13 -25.56
C GLN A 25 -13.65 25.59 -27.00
N SER A 26 -12.81 24.58 -27.30
CA SER A 26 -12.75 23.97 -28.64
C SER A 26 -14.07 23.28 -29.00
N VAL A 27 -14.69 22.56 -28.06
CA VAL A 27 -16.02 21.94 -28.26
C VAL A 27 -17.09 22.98 -28.51
N LEU A 28 -17.16 24.04 -27.66
CA LEU A 28 -18.13 25.12 -27.82
C LEU A 28 -18.02 25.79 -29.19
N LEU A 29 -16.82 26.15 -29.62
CA LEU A 29 -16.59 26.78 -30.90
C LEU A 29 -16.96 25.86 -32.05
N SER A 30 -16.61 24.58 -31.99
CA SER A 30 -16.93 23.62 -33.07
C SER A 30 -18.44 23.33 -33.16
N VAL A 31 -19.13 23.24 -32.00
CA VAL A 31 -20.59 23.09 -31.96
C VAL A 31 -21.27 24.35 -32.47
N PHE A 32 -20.78 25.54 -32.11
CA PHE A 32 -21.30 26.81 -32.58
C PHE A 32 -21.12 26.95 -34.10
N SER A 33 -20.00 26.51 -34.66
CA SER A 33 -19.73 26.50 -36.11
C SER A 33 -20.56 25.45 -36.89
N GLY A 34 -21.40 24.67 -36.23
CA GLY A 34 -22.28 23.68 -36.87
C GLY A 34 -21.55 22.41 -37.34
N GLU A 35 -20.35 22.17 -36.85
CA GLU A 35 -19.57 20.99 -37.25
C GLU A 35 -20.13 19.67 -36.72
N GLY A 36 -20.96 19.70 -35.69
CA GLY A 36 -21.62 18.54 -35.11
C GLY A 36 -21.91 18.66 -33.61
N SER A 37 -22.52 17.64 -33.05
CA SER A 37 -22.82 17.54 -31.60
C SER A 37 -21.69 16.84 -30.84
N ALA A 38 -21.59 17.12 -29.55
CA ALA A 38 -20.61 16.52 -28.64
C ALA A 38 -21.27 15.77 -27.48
N LEU A 39 -20.62 14.72 -27.01
CA LEU A 39 -20.97 14.04 -25.76
C LEU A 39 -19.79 14.16 -24.80
N VAL A 40 -20.06 14.63 -23.59
CA VAL A 40 -19.09 14.71 -22.51
C VAL A 40 -19.40 13.64 -21.48
N VAL A 41 -18.43 12.81 -21.19
CA VAL A 41 -18.59 11.65 -20.28
C VAL A 41 -17.60 11.69 -19.13
N ARG A 42 -18.06 11.24 -17.96
CA ARG A 42 -17.23 10.94 -16.81
C ARG A 42 -17.63 9.59 -16.23
N LYS A 43 -16.70 8.85 -15.60
CA LYS A 43 -17.00 7.54 -15.03
C LYS A 43 -18.07 7.64 -13.95
N VAL A 44 -17.96 8.62 -13.05
CA VAL A 44 -18.92 8.88 -11.97
C VAL A 44 -19.82 10.06 -12.32
N GLY A 45 -21.09 9.78 -12.60
CA GLY A 45 -22.06 10.80 -13.05
C GLY A 45 -22.36 11.91 -12.05
N ALA A 46 -22.33 11.63 -10.75
CA ALA A 46 -22.66 12.62 -9.71
C ALA A 46 -21.74 13.86 -9.72
N SER A 47 -20.48 13.73 -10.10
CA SER A 47 -19.51 14.83 -10.18
C SER A 47 -19.59 15.64 -11.49
N LEU A 48 -20.24 15.09 -12.53
CA LEU A 48 -20.27 15.69 -13.86
C LEU A 48 -21.00 17.05 -13.87
N LYS A 49 -22.14 17.13 -13.19
CA LYS A 49 -23.02 18.31 -13.18
C LYS A 49 -22.37 19.51 -12.47
N ASN A 50 -21.73 19.25 -11.35
CA ASN A 50 -21.16 20.31 -10.50
C ASN A 50 -19.77 20.78 -10.95
N THR A 51 -19.12 20.06 -11.84
CA THR A 51 -17.74 20.38 -12.30
C THR A 51 -17.70 20.70 -13.79
N VAL A 52 -17.86 19.68 -14.63
CA VAL A 52 -17.67 19.81 -16.08
C VAL A 52 -18.77 20.65 -16.74
N TYR A 53 -20.03 20.42 -16.36
CA TYR A 53 -21.15 21.19 -16.91
C TYR A 53 -21.06 22.68 -16.55
N GLU A 54 -20.69 23.02 -15.33
CA GLU A 54 -20.48 24.41 -14.91
C GLU A 54 -19.29 25.07 -15.62
N GLU A 55 -18.23 24.30 -15.93
CA GLU A 55 -17.11 24.77 -16.75
C GLU A 55 -17.60 25.19 -18.16
N PHE A 56 -18.43 24.38 -18.81
CA PHE A 56 -19.02 24.75 -20.10
C PHE A 56 -19.82 26.04 -20.03
N LYS A 57 -20.63 26.26 -18.99
CA LYS A 57 -21.38 27.51 -18.79
C LYS A 57 -20.45 28.70 -18.54
N THR A 58 -19.38 28.49 -17.80
CA THR A 58 -18.36 29.52 -17.56
C THR A 58 -17.66 29.94 -18.84
N GLN A 59 -17.24 28.95 -19.64
CA GLN A 59 -16.57 29.22 -20.93
C GLN A 59 -17.53 29.83 -21.98
N MET A 60 -18.81 29.47 -21.98
CA MET A 60 -19.81 30.14 -22.82
C MET A 60 -19.90 31.66 -22.52
N LYS A 61 -19.85 32.03 -21.24
CA LYS A 61 -19.83 33.45 -20.82
C LYS A 61 -18.53 34.12 -21.24
N ALA A 62 -17.40 33.49 -20.99
CA ALA A 62 -16.07 34.02 -21.33
C ALA A 62 -15.90 34.25 -22.84
N LEU A 63 -16.46 33.38 -23.67
CA LEU A 63 -16.44 33.48 -25.14
C LEU A 63 -17.57 34.37 -25.70
N GLN A 64 -18.42 34.95 -24.84
CA GLN A 64 -19.59 35.73 -25.23
C GLN A 64 -20.60 34.97 -26.12
N LEU A 65 -20.69 33.66 -25.93
CA LEU A 65 -21.56 32.76 -26.70
C LEU A 65 -22.90 32.45 -25.99
N SER A 66 -23.14 32.97 -24.82
CA SER A 66 -24.31 32.65 -23.99
C SER A 66 -25.65 32.84 -24.72
N GLN A 67 -25.74 33.81 -25.60
CA GLN A 67 -26.94 34.09 -26.40
C GLN A 67 -27.25 33.05 -27.48
N PHE A 68 -26.27 32.22 -27.82
CA PHE A 68 -26.40 31.21 -28.88
C PHE A 68 -26.61 29.78 -28.32
N PHE A 69 -26.56 29.62 -27.01
CA PHE A 69 -26.69 28.34 -26.34
C PHE A 69 -27.77 28.39 -25.26
N ALA A 70 -28.60 27.34 -25.22
CA ALA A 70 -29.64 27.16 -24.21
C ALA A 70 -29.27 25.98 -23.29
N PRO A 71 -28.75 26.25 -22.07
CA PRO A 71 -28.50 25.24 -21.07
C PRO A 71 -29.78 24.60 -20.55
N LYS A 72 -29.83 23.26 -20.46
CA LYS A 72 -30.90 22.45 -19.86
C LYS A 72 -30.28 21.57 -18.78
N GLU A 73 -31.06 20.71 -18.16
CA GLU A 73 -30.60 19.91 -17.03
C GLU A 73 -29.34 19.07 -17.31
N ASN A 74 -29.29 18.36 -18.46
CA ASN A 74 -28.19 17.46 -18.81
C ASN A 74 -27.63 17.71 -20.22
N ASN A 75 -27.98 18.83 -20.83
CA ASN A 75 -27.44 19.22 -22.13
C ASN A 75 -27.42 20.73 -22.33
N ILE A 76 -26.65 21.15 -23.33
CA ILE A 76 -26.58 22.51 -23.80
C ILE A 76 -26.90 22.48 -25.29
N THR A 77 -27.96 23.14 -25.74
CA THR A 77 -28.40 23.15 -27.14
C THR A 77 -27.98 24.46 -27.80
N CYS A 78 -27.33 24.38 -28.96
CA CYS A 78 -26.99 25.55 -29.78
C CYS A 78 -28.17 25.92 -30.70
N ILE A 79 -28.28 27.18 -31.07
CA ILE A 79 -29.34 27.69 -31.99
C ILE A 79 -29.28 27.02 -33.37
N ASN A 80 -28.13 26.47 -33.79
CA ASN A 80 -27.98 25.75 -35.04
C ASN A 80 -28.49 24.29 -34.97
N GLY A 81 -29.06 23.87 -33.85
CA GLY A 81 -29.57 22.52 -33.61
C GLY A 81 -28.54 21.50 -33.10
N CYS A 82 -27.26 21.83 -33.12
CA CYS A 82 -26.23 20.98 -32.50
C CYS A 82 -26.34 21.03 -30.97
N LYS A 83 -25.91 19.98 -30.28
CA LYS A 83 -26.00 19.88 -28.82
C LYS A 83 -24.74 19.34 -28.18
N ILE A 84 -24.57 19.64 -26.90
CA ILE A 84 -23.56 19.06 -26.03
C ILE A 84 -24.31 18.34 -24.93
N ASP A 85 -24.25 17.02 -24.93
CA ASP A 85 -24.87 16.18 -23.90
C ASP A 85 -23.85 15.76 -22.85
N PHE A 86 -24.32 15.58 -21.61
CA PHE A 86 -23.50 15.19 -20.45
C PHE A 86 -24.05 13.93 -19.81
N THR A 87 -23.22 12.90 -19.65
CA THR A 87 -23.64 11.63 -19.04
C THR A 87 -22.55 10.96 -18.24
N GLY A 88 -22.93 10.38 -17.09
CA GLY A 88 -22.07 9.45 -16.35
C GLY A 88 -22.13 8.06 -16.99
N LEU A 89 -21.00 7.36 -17.04
CA LEU A 89 -20.88 5.99 -17.56
C LEU A 89 -20.62 4.99 -16.41
N ASP A 90 -21.36 5.16 -15.33
CA ASP A 90 -21.44 4.24 -14.20
C ASP A 90 -22.16 2.90 -14.57
N ASP A 91 -23.00 2.93 -15.60
CA ASP A 91 -23.72 1.78 -16.15
C ASP A 91 -23.25 1.52 -17.60
N PRO A 92 -22.69 0.33 -17.92
CA PRO A 92 -22.29 -0.05 -19.28
C PRO A 92 -23.42 0.01 -20.32
N GLU A 93 -24.67 -0.14 -19.92
CA GLU A 93 -25.82 -0.05 -20.83
C GLU A 93 -25.97 1.36 -21.43
N LYS A 94 -25.60 2.40 -20.70
CA LYS A 94 -25.62 3.78 -21.19
C LYS A 94 -24.71 3.99 -22.41
N ILE A 95 -23.62 3.22 -22.51
CA ILE A 95 -22.70 3.28 -23.65
C ILE A 95 -23.38 2.80 -24.92
N LYS A 96 -24.33 1.85 -24.82
CA LYS A 96 -25.03 1.28 -25.99
C LYS A 96 -25.90 2.30 -26.72
N SER A 97 -26.36 3.34 -26.06
CA SER A 97 -27.21 4.40 -26.62
C SER A 97 -26.44 5.55 -27.30
N ILE A 98 -25.10 5.56 -27.22
CA ILE A 98 -24.26 6.62 -27.78
C ILE A 98 -24.28 6.55 -29.31
N THR A 99 -24.93 7.51 -29.96
CA THR A 99 -24.98 7.64 -31.42
C THR A 99 -25.12 9.12 -31.83
N GLY A 100 -24.59 9.48 -33.02
CA GLY A 100 -24.83 10.79 -33.61
C GLY A 100 -23.90 11.89 -33.19
N TYR A 101 -22.94 11.64 -32.29
CA TYR A 101 -21.98 12.63 -31.87
C TYR A 101 -20.76 12.62 -32.78
N ARG A 102 -20.18 13.79 -33.01
CA ARG A 102 -18.90 13.96 -33.70
C ARG A 102 -17.74 13.85 -32.70
N TRP A 103 -17.91 14.38 -31.50
CA TRP A 103 -16.90 14.32 -30.45
C TRP A 103 -17.44 13.60 -29.22
N ILE A 104 -16.60 12.76 -28.65
CA ILE A 104 -16.79 12.24 -27.30
C ILE A 104 -15.61 12.72 -26.45
N VAL A 105 -15.89 13.48 -25.40
CA VAL A 105 -14.90 13.97 -24.45
C VAL A 105 -14.98 13.10 -23.20
N MET A 106 -13.90 12.40 -22.90
CA MET A 106 -13.75 11.61 -21.68
C MET A 106 -12.97 12.45 -20.66
N GLU A 107 -13.68 13.00 -19.68
CA GLU A 107 -13.07 13.73 -18.56
C GLU A 107 -12.61 12.75 -17.48
N GLU A 108 -11.41 12.99 -16.91
CA GLU A 108 -10.71 12.09 -16.02
C GLU A 108 -10.60 10.67 -16.63
N ALA A 109 -10.09 10.60 -17.86
CA ALA A 109 -10.09 9.37 -18.66
C ALA A 109 -9.39 8.18 -17.98
N THR A 110 -8.51 8.40 -17.01
CA THR A 110 -7.89 7.35 -16.18
C THR A 110 -8.86 6.66 -15.21
N GLU A 111 -10.02 7.24 -14.93
CA GLU A 111 -11.08 6.61 -14.11
C GLU A 111 -11.83 5.50 -14.85
N PHE A 112 -11.79 5.50 -16.19
CA PHE A 112 -12.44 4.50 -17.03
C PHE A 112 -11.59 3.24 -17.16
N GLU A 113 -12.24 2.12 -17.44
CA GLU A 113 -11.55 0.89 -17.84
C GLU A 113 -11.31 0.87 -19.35
N TYR A 114 -10.34 0.06 -19.80
CA TYR A 114 -10.04 -0.05 -21.24
C TYR A 114 -11.24 -0.55 -22.06
N GLU A 115 -12.07 -1.39 -21.44
CA GLU A 115 -13.32 -1.91 -22.02
C GLU A 115 -14.34 -0.81 -22.28
N ASP A 116 -14.47 0.17 -21.37
CA ASP A 116 -15.34 1.32 -21.57
C ASP A 116 -14.90 2.13 -22.80
N PHE A 117 -13.58 2.41 -22.90
CA PHE A 117 -13.02 3.08 -24.06
C PHE A 117 -13.25 2.29 -25.35
N THR A 118 -13.07 0.97 -25.32
CA THR A 118 -13.28 0.09 -26.47
C THR A 118 -14.74 0.10 -26.91
N GLN A 119 -15.69 0.06 -25.98
CA GLN A 119 -17.11 0.18 -26.28
C GLN A 119 -17.45 1.54 -26.90
N ILE A 120 -16.94 2.64 -26.36
CA ILE A 120 -17.10 3.99 -26.92
C ILE A 120 -16.53 4.05 -28.34
N ARG A 121 -15.35 3.50 -28.56
CA ARG A 121 -14.69 3.46 -29.87
C ARG A 121 -15.52 2.77 -30.95
N PHE A 122 -16.23 1.69 -30.60
CA PHE A 122 -17.09 0.98 -31.53
C PHE A 122 -18.38 1.75 -31.86
N ARG A 123 -18.79 2.73 -31.05
CA ARG A 123 -19.96 3.57 -31.31
C ARG A 123 -19.69 4.74 -32.24
N LEU A 124 -18.47 5.17 -32.35
CA LEU A 124 -18.05 6.19 -33.31
C LEU A 124 -17.80 5.59 -34.68
N ARG A 125 -18.86 5.48 -35.47
CA ARG A 125 -18.84 4.90 -36.83
C ARG A 125 -19.80 5.60 -37.78
N GLY A 126 -19.60 5.38 -39.08
CA GLY A 126 -20.55 5.80 -40.12
C GLY A 126 -20.36 7.23 -40.66
N LYS A 127 -19.38 7.98 -40.14
CA LYS A 127 -19.03 9.33 -40.60
C LYS A 127 -17.53 9.55 -40.49
N GLU A 128 -17.01 10.47 -41.30
CA GLU A 128 -15.63 10.93 -41.20
C GLU A 128 -15.47 11.99 -40.10
N GLY A 129 -14.26 12.16 -39.60
CA GLY A 129 -13.90 13.19 -38.60
C GLY A 129 -14.49 13.00 -37.22
N LEU A 130 -14.87 11.77 -36.87
CA LEU A 130 -15.31 11.40 -35.50
C LEU A 130 -14.12 11.29 -34.57
N GLN A 131 -14.15 11.95 -33.40
CA GLN A 131 -13.02 12.04 -32.49
C GLN A 131 -13.38 11.67 -31.04
N ILE A 132 -12.43 11.00 -30.35
CA ILE A 132 -12.45 10.80 -28.90
C ILE A 132 -11.33 11.67 -28.31
N ILE A 133 -11.67 12.46 -27.30
CA ILE A 133 -10.76 13.32 -26.56
C ILE A 133 -10.66 12.80 -25.14
N CYS A 134 -9.48 12.39 -24.70
CA CYS A 134 -9.22 11.88 -23.36
C CYS A 134 -8.45 12.95 -22.57
N ASN A 135 -9.12 13.57 -21.59
CA ASN A 135 -8.51 14.52 -20.65
C ASN A 135 -8.19 13.81 -19.33
N PHE A 136 -6.95 13.90 -18.85
CA PHE A 136 -6.58 13.28 -17.57
C PHE A 136 -5.27 13.81 -17.01
N ASN A 137 -5.09 13.57 -15.69
CA ASN A 137 -3.80 13.66 -15.02
C ASN A 137 -3.16 12.25 -15.01
N PRO A 138 -1.85 12.12 -15.30
CA PRO A 138 -1.17 10.83 -15.42
C PRO A 138 -0.80 10.24 -14.05
N VAL A 139 -1.82 9.89 -13.25
CA VAL A 139 -1.71 9.51 -11.84
C VAL A 139 -1.13 8.12 -11.61
N SER A 140 -1.08 7.26 -12.62
CA SER A 140 -0.54 5.91 -12.51
C SER A 140 0.08 5.44 -13.82
N GLU A 141 1.29 4.89 -13.72
CA GLU A 141 2.01 4.32 -14.88
C GLU A 141 1.38 3.02 -15.40
N ASP A 142 0.54 2.36 -14.63
CA ASP A 142 -0.22 1.17 -15.03
C ASP A 142 -1.56 1.50 -15.71
N SER A 143 -1.87 2.78 -15.92
CA SER A 143 -3.06 3.22 -16.62
C SER A 143 -3.17 2.56 -18.00
N TRP A 144 -4.38 2.09 -18.34
CA TRP A 144 -4.66 1.51 -19.66
C TRP A 144 -4.33 2.47 -20.80
N ILE A 145 -4.44 3.79 -20.59
CA ILE A 145 -4.08 4.78 -21.60
C ILE A 145 -2.59 4.67 -21.94
N LYS A 146 -1.73 4.50 -20.91
CA LYS A 146 -0.31 4.29 -21.11
C LYS A 146 -0.04 2.91 -21.71
N THR A 147 -0.47 1.87 -21.03
CA THR A 147 -0.06 0.48 -21.33
C THR A 147 -0.74 -0.12 -22.57
N LYS A 148 -1.99 0.29 -22.88
CA LYS A 148 -2.76 -0.26 -24.02
C LYS A 148 -2.84 0.67 -25.23
N ILE A 149 -2.44 1.93 -25.08
CA ILE A 149 -2.43 2.90 -26.20
C ILE A 149 -1.03 3.46 -26.40
N LEU A 150 -0.51 4.23 -25.44
CA LEU A 150 0.72 5.01 -25.67
C LEU A 150 1.95 4.12 -25.87
N ASP A 151 2.11 3.07 -25.09
CA ASP A 151 3.26 2.15 -25.14
C ASP A 151 3.17 1.16 -26.32
N THR A 152 2.00 1.05 -27.00
CA THR A 152 1.81 0.14 -28.13
C THR A 152 2.12 0.76 -29.50
N TYR A 153 2.27 2.09 -29.56
CA TYR A 153 2.54 2.81 -30.78
C TYR A 153 4.00 3.23 -30.89
N GLU A 154 4.53 3.24 -32.12
CA GLU A 154 5.68 4.05 -32.46
C GLU A 154 5.24 5.50 -32.66
N TRP A 155 6.04 6.44 -32.17
CA TRP A 155 5.71 7.86 -32.16
C TRP A 155 6.68 8.66 -33.03
N ASP A 156 6.11 9.65 -33.78
CA ASP A 156 6.88 10.74 -34.33
C ASP A 156 6.86 11.89 -33.33
N GLU A 157 8.00 12.20 -32.75
CA GLU A 157 8.13 13.32 -31.83
C GLU A 157 8.21 14.63 -32.64
N HIS A 158 7.21 15.45 -32.46
CA HIS A 158 7.24 16.84 -32.90
C HIS A 158 7.38 17.71 -31.65
N PRO A 159 8.59 18.09 -31.23
CA PRO A 159 8.77 19.10 -30.20
C PRO A 159 8.27 20.42 -30.79
N ASN A 160 6.98 20.68 -30.67
CA ASN A 160 6.38 21.92 -31.13
C ASN A 160 6.22 22.87 -29.97
N ASP A 161 6.93 23.96 -30.08
CA ASP A 161 6.52 25.22 -29.54
C ASP A 161 5.16 25.59 -30.21
N LEU A 162 4.03 25.27 -29.57
CA LEU A 162 2.69 25.68 -30.05
C LEU A 162 2.61 27.19 -30.25
N TYR A 163 3.46 27.93 -29.56
CA TYR A 163 3.61 29.39 -29.68
C TYR A 163 4.76 29.77 -30.62
N GLY A 164 5.46 28.79 -31.19
CA GLY A 164 6.61 29.05 -32.06
C GLY A 164 6.32 29.86 -33.33
N LYS A 165 5.06 29.90 -33.74
CA LYS A 165 4.60 30.80 -34.81
C LYS A 165 4.16 32.18 -34.29
N VAL A 166 3.85 32.30 -33.00
CA VAL A 166 3.58 33.59 -32.36
C VAL A 166 4.92 34.16 -31.90
N ARG A 167 5.54 34.93 -32.75
CA ARG A 167 6.77 35.69 -32.42
C ARG A 167 6.42 36.72 -31.36
N TYR A 168 6.49 36.35 -30.08
CA TYR A 168 6.47 37.35 -29.02
C TYR A 168 7.75 38.20 -29.15
N PRO A 169 7.63 39.53 -29.32
CA PRO A 169 8.81 40.39 -29.46
C PRO A 169 9.58 40.59 -28.16
N ILE A 170 9.38 39.73 -27.16
CA ILE A 170 9.90 39.89 -25.83
C ILE A 170 11.25 39.18 -25.70
N LYS A 171 12.21 39.90 -25.13
CA LYS A 171 13.52 39.35 -24.79
C LYS A 171 13.35 38.18 -23.81
N ARG A 172 14.05 37.06 -24.07
CA ARG A 172 14.02 35.84 -23.25
C ARG A 172 14.27 36.11 -21.76
N SER A 173 14.99 37.18 -21.42
CA SER A 173 15.26 37.62 -20.06
C SER A 173 14.03 38.18 -19.31
N LEU A 174 12.95 38.50 -20.00
CA LEU A 174 11.70 39.03 -19.44
C LEU A 174 10.60 37.97 -19.29
N LEU A 175 10.87 36.73 -19.71
CA LEU A 175 9.91 35.63 -19.48
C LEU A 175 9.93 35.24 -18.01
N PRO A 176 8.76 34.98 -17.40
CA PRO A 176 8.71 34.37 -16.08
C PRO A 176 9.58 33.12 -16.03
N LYS A 177 10.34 32.93 -14.94
CA LYS A 177 11.23 31.79 -14.77
C LYS A 177 10.50 30.44 -14.96
N ASP A 178 9.22 30.42 -14.64
CA ASP A 178 8.38 29.22 -14.66
C ASP A 178 7.64 29.01 -15.99
N TYR A 179 7.78 29.92 -16.98
CA TYR A 179 7.11 29.78 -18.25
C TYR A 179 7.81 28.77 -19.17
N SER A 180 7.05 27.82 -19.69
CA SER A 180 7.50 26.88 -20.73
C SER A 180 6.74 27.11 -22.03
N ARG A 181 7.49 27.36 -23.12
CA ARG A 181 6.94 27.41 -24.48
C ARG A 181 6.64 26.01 -25.03
N ILE A 182 7.21 24.99 -24.41
CA ILE A 182 7.14 23.64 -24.94
C ILE A 182 5.87 22.98 -24.42
N LEU A 183 4.94 22.78 -25.36
CA LEU A 183 3.86 21.83 -25.22
C LEU A 183 4.31 20.55 -25.95
N GLY A 184 4.41 19.44 -25.21
CA GLY A 184 4.71 18.16 -25.84
C GLY A 184 3.61 17.79 -26.82
N LYS A 185 3.98 17.48 -28.06
CA LYS A 185 3.04 17.02 -29.08
C LYS A 185 3.69 15.95 -29.91
N ARG A 186 3.07 14.79 -29.99
CA ARG A 186 3.54 13.70 -30.83
C ARG A 186 2.37 12.99 -31.51
N TYR A 187 2.63 12.44 -32.67
CA TYR A 187 1.68 11.65 -33.44
C TYR A 187 2.15 10.21 -33.55
N ASN A 188 1.22 9.25 -33.53
CA ASN A 188 1.59 7.88 -33.80
C ASN A 188 2.03 7.74 -35.27
N LYS A 189 3.03 6.91 -35.55
CA LYS A 189 3.47 6.64 -36.91
C LYS A 189 2.38 5.90 -37.70
N SER A 190 2.35 6.16 -39.01
CA SER A 190 1.54 5.33 -39.90
C SER A 190 2.01 3.88 -39.86
N ARG A 191 1.09 2.96 -39.95
CA ARG A 191 1.35 1.51 -39.87
C ARG A 191 0.79 0.79 -41.09
N MET A 192 1.36 -0.36 -41.43
CA MET A 192 0.81 -1.23 -42.48
C MET A 192 -0.23 -2.16 -41.85
N ILE A 193 -1.41 -2.23 -42.42
CA ILE A 193 -2.51 -3.10 -41.98
C ILE A 193 -2.98 -3.92 -43.21
N ALA A 194 -3.24 -5.20 -42.98
CA ALA A 194 -3.84 -6.04 -44.00
C ALA A 194 -5.29 -5.63 -44.24
N ASN A 195 -5.61 -5.32 -45.49
CA ASN A 195 -7.00 -5.10 -45.89
C ASN A 195 -7.71 -6.45 -45.98
N GLU A 196 -8.69 -6.69 -45.14
CA GLU A 196 -9.42 -7.97 -45.08
C GLU A 196 -10.13 -8.34 -46.38
N ARG A 197 -10.52 -7.34 -47.21
CA ARG A 197 -11.20 -7.59 -48.48
C ARG A 197 -10.23 -7.99 -49.61
N THR A 198 -9.04 -7.40 -49.61
CA THR A 198 -8.10 -7.56 -50.73
C THR A 198 -6.91 -8.43 -50.40
N GLY A 199 -6.68 -8.72 -49.09
CA GLY A 199 -5.48 -9.40 -48.61
C GLY A 199 -4.18 -8.60 -48.73
N LYS A 200 -4.25 -7.35 -49.28
CA LYS A 200 -3.08 -6.51 -49.49
C LYS A 200 -2.78 -5.68 -48.25
N MET A 201 -1.48 -5.45 -48.02
CA MET A 201 -1.03 -4.52 -46.96
C MET A 201 -1.28 -3.08 -47.42
N GLU A 202 -2.06 -2.33 -46.68
CA GLU A 202 -2.36 -0.92 -46.94
C GLU A 202 -1.79 -0.04 -45.82
N ARG A 203 -1.35 1.16 -46.20
CA ARG A 203 -0.84 2.14 -45.25
C ARG A 203 -2.02 2.78 -44.50
N TYR A 204 -2.09 2.54 -43.21
CA TYR A 204 -3.01 3.22 -42.28
C TYR A 204 -2.34 4.50 -41.76
N PRO A 205 -2.95 5.68 -41.95
CA PRO A 205 -2.34 6.95 -41.54
C PRO A 205 -2.24 7.10 -40.06
N SER A 206 -1.51 8.10 -39.59
CA SER A 206 -1.54 8.56 -38.19
C SER A 206 -2.96 8.96 -37.81
N ASP A 207 -3.47 8.40 -36.70
CA ASP A 207 -4.83 8.61 -36.21
C ASP A 207 -4.90 9.08 -34.75
N THR A 208 -3.75 9.14 -34.09
CA THR A 208 -3.65 9.45 -32.66
C THR A 208 -2.63 10.56 -32.42
N VAL A 209 -3.02 11.55 -31.63
CA VAL A 209 -2.12 12.60 -31.15
C VAL A 209 -2.11 12.59 -29.62
N GLU A 210 -0.92 12.61 -29.02
CA GLU A 210 -0.73 12.92 -27.62
C GLU A 210 -0.31 14.38 -27.44
N LEU A 211 -1.01 15.07 -26.55
CA LEU A 211 -0.66 16.40 -26.07
C LEU A 211 -0.23 16.30 -24.60
N HIS A 212 0.93 16.87 -24.28
CA HIS A 212 1.45 16.93 -22.93
C HIS A 212 1.61 18.38 -22.49
N SER A 213 0.86 18.78 -21.46
CA SER A 213 0.87 20.14 -20.94
C SER A 213 1.14 20.18 -19.43
N SER A 214 1.68 21.30 -18.97
CA SER A 214 1.93 21.58 -17.56
C SER A 214 1.38 22.97 -17.17
N TYR A 215 1.36 23.30 -15.90
CA TYR A 215 1.01 24.65 -15.44
C TYR A 215 1.86 25.75 -16.10
N LYS A 216 3.10 25.39 -16.49
CA LYS A 216 4.06 26.31 -17.15
C LYS A 216 3.63 26.73 -18.54
N ASN A 217 2.66 26.04 -19.15
CA ASN A 217 2.06 26.39 -20.43
C ASN A 217 0.84 27.28 -20.30
N ASN A 218 0.33 27.47 -19.07
CA ASN A 218 -0.92 28.19 -18.82
C ASN A 218 -0.68 29.64 -18.39
N PHE A 219 -1.05 30.57 -19.24
CA PHE A 219 -0.92 32.01 -18.95
C PHE A 219 -1.72 32.48 -17.73
N TRP A 220 -2.77 31.76 -17.35
CA TRP A 220 -3.57 32.05 -16.16
C TRP A 220 -2.93 31.57 -14.87
N VAL A 221 -1.74 30.95 -14.98
CA VAL A 221 -0.91 30.57 -13.83
C VAL A 221 0.43 31.31 -13.85
N VAL A 222 1.09 31.35 -15.01
CA VAL A 222 2.45 31.93 -15.12
C VAL A 222 2.49 33.30 -15.77
N GLY A 223 1.35 33.82 -16.21
CA GLY A 223 1.26 35.06 -17.00
C GLY A 223 1.72 34.87 -18.45
N SER A 224 1.24 35.70 -19.35
CA SER A 224 1.75 35.69 -20.73
C SER A 224 3.14 36.31 -20.80
N PRO A 225 3.97 35.91 -21.79
CA PRO A 225 5.33 36.45 -21.94
C PRO A 225 5.40 37.96 -22.12
N ASP A 226 4.34 38.56 -22.67
CA ASP A 226 4.24 40.02 -22.92
C ASP A 226 3.50 40.79 -21.82
N GLY A 227 3.07 40.06 -20.76
CA GLY A 227 2.33 40.64 -19.65
C GLY A 227 0.92 41.14 -19.99
N LYS A 228 0.43 40.90 -21.22
CA LYS A 228 -0.86 41.41 -21.68
C LYS A 228 -2.04 40.50 -21.32
N TYR A 229 -1.79 39.23 -21.14
CA TYR A 229 -2.80 38.19 -20.89
C TYR A 229 -2.46 37.37 -19.68
N GLY A 230 -3.51 36.84 -19.08
CA GLY A 230 -3.36 35.88 -17.99
C GLY A 230 -3.06 36.55 -16.64
N TYR A 231 -2.62 35.73 -15.73
CA TYR A 231 -2.40 36.12 -14.34
C TYR A 231 -1.22 35.30 -13.78
N TYR A 232 -0.35 35.97 -13.03
CA TYR A 232 0.72 35.27 -12.31
C TYR A 232 0.24 34.83 -10.94
N ASP A 233 -0.17 33.57 -10.82
CA ASP A 233 -0.71 33.00 -9.59
C ASP A 233 0.43 32.54 -8.67
N ARG A 234 0.86 33.47 -7.80
CA ARG A 234 1.91 33.20 -6.84
C ARG A 234 1.60 32.04 -5.89
N GLN A 235 0.32 31.90 -5.49
CA GLN A 235 -0.08 30.86 -4.55
C GLN A 235 0.03 29.49 -5.18
N THR A 236 -0.51 29.28 -6.37
CA THR A 236 -0.41 28.03 -7.10
C THR A 236 1.04 27.66 -7.41
N ILE A 237 1.86 28.63 -7.82
CA ILE A 237 3.28 28.38 -8.12
C ILE A 237 4.04 28.02 -6.84
N SER A 238 3.80 28.72 -5.72
CA SER A 238 4.42 28.42 -4.43
C SER A 238 4.05 27.01 -3.94
N ASN A 239 2.79 26.61 -4.09
CA ASN A 239 2.33 25.26 -3.75
C ASN A 239 3.06 24.21 -4.59
N TYR A 240 3.18 24.40 -5.90
CA TYR A 240 3.93 23.47 -6.75
C TYR A 240 5.43 23.43 -6.41
N GLN A 241 6.02 24.56 -6.02
CA GLN A 241 7.41 24.60 -5.60
C GLN A 241 7.60 23.82 -4.29
N TRP A 242 6.67 23.98 -3.33
CA TRP A 242 6.67 23.19 -2.10
C TRP A 242 6.61 21.69 -2.38
N TYR A 243 5.69 21.22 -3.25
CA TYR A 243 5.61 19.83 -3.66
C TYR A 243 6.88 19.34 -4.37
N LYS A 244 7.53 20.18 -5.18
CA LYS A 244 8.80 19.85 -5.82
C LYS A 244 9.87 19.45 -4.80
N ASP A 245 9.88 20.12 -3.65
CA ASP A 245 10.90 19.93 -2.61
C ASP A 245 10.52 18.84 -1.58
N HIS A 246 9.20 18.55 -1.40
CA HIS A 246 8.69 17.66 -0.36
C HIS A 246 8.02 16.39 -0.89
N ASP A 247 7.38 16.43 -2.06
CA ASP A 247 6.75 15.29 -2.74
C ASP A 247 6.92 15.43 -4.25
N TYR A 248 8.09 15.03 -4.73
CA TYR A 248 8.43 15.17 -6.14
C TYR A 248 7.51 14.36 -7.07
N ASN A 249 6.96 13.21 -6.63
CA ASN A 249 6.01 12.44 -7.43
C ASN A 249 4.68 13.21 -7.62
N TYR A 250 4.17 13.84 -6.56
CA TYR A 250 3.01 14.71 -6.67
C TYR A 250 3.27 15.88 -7.63
N TYR A 251 4.46 16.53 -7.52
CA TYR A 251 4.87 17.60 -8.42
C TYR A 251 4.95 17.11 -9.88
N ARG A 252 5.55 15.96 -10.16
CA ARG A 252 5.61 15.38 -11.50
C ARG A 252 4.23 15.20 -12.12
N VAL A 253 3.32 14.59 -11.38
CA VAL A 253 1.98 14.25 -11.88
C VAL A 253 1.11 15.48 -12.00
N TYR A 254 0.93 16.22 -10.90
CA TYR A 254 -0.05 17.30 -10.86
C TYR A 254 0.47 18.65 -11.34
N ALA A 255 1.76 18.92 -11.25
CA ALA A 255 2.29 20.15 -11.79
C ALA A 255 2.81 19.98 -13.22
N LEU A 256 3.65 18.96 -13.46
CA LEU A 256 4.30 18.76 -14.75
C LEU A 256 3.46 17.92 -15.75
N GLY A 257 2.48 17.14 -15.28
CA GLY A 257 1.71 16.24 -16.14
C GLY A 257 2.54 15.06 -16.67
N GLU A 258 3.57 14.67 -15.93
CA GLU A 258 4.37 13.49 -16.20
C GLU A 258 3.77 12.25 -15.55
N TRP A 259 4.00 11.07 -16.14
CA TRP A 259 3.56 9.81 -15.54
C TRP A 259 4.27 9.59 -14.20
N GLY A 260 3.52 9.13 -13.22
CA GLY A 260 4.03 8.81 -11.88
C GLY A 260 3.06 7.94 -11.12
N SER A 261 3.49 7.51 -9.93
CA SER A 261 2.63 6.79 -8.97
C SER A 261 2.42 7.68 -7.76
N ILE A 262 1.18 8.07 -7.51
CA ILE A 262 0.84 8.91 -6.37
C ILE A 262 0.44 8.04 -5.20
N LYS A 263 1.15 8.22 -4.08
CA LYS A 263 0.76 7.59 -2.83
C LYS A 263 -0.48 8.29 -2.27
N THR A 264 -1.56 7.52 -2.15
CA THR A 264 -2.85 8.02 -1.64
C THR A 264 -3.05 7.71 -0.17
N GLY A 265 -2.03 7.12 0.48
CA GLY A 265 -2.07 6.61 1.85
C GLY A 265 -2.55 5.16 1.91
N GLY A 266 -2.11 4.46 2.94
CA GLY A 266 -2.43 3.04 3.14
C GLY A 266 -1.65 2.08 2.24
N GLU A 267 -0.56 2.52 1.59
CA GLU A 267 0.34 1.63 0.85
C GLU A 267 0.95 0.59 1.78
N PHE A 268 1.05 -0.65 1.28
CA PHE A 268 1.69 -1.74 2.02
C PHE A 268 3.21 -1.52 2.13
N LEU A 269 3.85 -1.11 1.01
CA LEU A 269 5.26 -0.70 0.98
C LEU A 269 5.36 0.83 0.99
N TYR A 270 4.98 1.47 2.09
CA TYR A 270 4.94 2.93 2.22
C TYR A 270 6.32 3.58 2.12
N ALA A 271 7.40 2.85 2.47
CA ALA A 271 8.78 3.32 2.37
C ALA A 271 9.39 3.15 0.97
N PHE A 272 8.71 2.46 0.03
CA PHE A 272 9.19 2.34 -1.34
C PHE A 272 9.15 3.71 -2.04
N ASP A 273 10.29 4.18 -2.50
CA ASP A 273 10.44 5.44 -3.23
C ASP A 273 11.06 5.15 -4.60
N SER A 274 10.31 5.45 -5.66
CA SER A 274 10.74 5.22 -7.04
C SER A 274 12.06 5.92 -7.38
N ASN A 275 12.31 7.11 -6.83
CA ASN A 275 13.57 7.84 -7.09
C ASN A 275 14.77 7.22 -6.37
N LYS A 276 14.55 6.57 -5.23
CA LYS A 276 15.60 5.96 -4.40
C LYS A 276 15.87 4.52 -4.81
N HIS A 277 14.82 3.76 -5.09
CA HIS A 277 14.90 2.31 -5.22
C HIS A 277 14.90 1.80 -6.65
N ILE A 278 14.36 2.56 -7.64
CA ILE A 278 14.45 2.18 -9.04
C ILE A 278 15.80 2.60 -9.59
N LYS A 279 16.54 1.65 -10.12
CA LYS A 279 17.86 1.87 -10.71
C LYS A 279 18.01 0.96 -11.91
N THR A 280 18.88 1.33 -12.84
CA THR A 280 19.34 0.39 -13.87
C THR A 280 20.27 -0.62 -13.22
N THR A 281 19.76 -1.83 -12.94
CA THR A 281 20.46 -2.91 -12.26
C THR A 281 20.47 -4.15 -13.13
N HIS A 282 21.58 -4.44 -13.79
CA HIS A 282 21.69 -5.65 -14.58
C HIS A 282 22.28 -6.80 -13.76
N TYR A 283 22.10 -8.04 -14.25
CA TYR A 283 22.77 -9.20 -13.71
C TYR A 283 24.28 -9.01 -13.64
N ILE A 284 24.85 -9.25 -12.48
CA ILE A 284 26.31 -9.22 -12.25
C ILE A 284 26.81 -10.65 -12.35
N LYS A 285 27.67 -10.90 -13.35
CA LYS A 285 28.28 -12.23 -13.56
C LYS A 285 29.15 -12.63 -12.37
N GLY A 286 29.03 -13.88 -11.94
CA GLY A 286 29.78 -14.45 -10.82
C GLY A 286 29.15 -14.20 -9.45
N MET A 287 28.00 -13.54 -9.37
CA MET A 287 27.19 -13.49 -8.15
C MET A 287 26.04 -14.50 -8.25
N PRO A 288 25.73 -15.21 -7.15
CA PRO A 288 24.60 -16.16 -7.11
C PRO A 288 23.28 -15.50 -7.48
N VAL A 289 22.41 -16.27 -8.12
CA VAL A 289 21.05 -15.85 -8.42
C VAL A 289 20.10 -16.43 -7.38
N HIS A 290 19.26 -15.56 -6.86
CA HIS A 290 18.19 -15.86 -5.93
C HIS A 290 16.86 -15.71 -6.65
N ILE A 291 16.02 -16.74 -6.65
CA ILE A 291 14.71 -16.75 -7.28
C ILE A 291 13.65 -16.76 -6.17
N SER A 292 12.72 -15.83 -6.19
CA SER A 292 11.56 -15.86 -5.29
C SER A 292 10.28 -15.99 -6.10
N ILE A 293 9.39 -16.90 -5.67
CA ILE A 293 8.17 -17.25 -6.41
C ILE A 293 6.91 -17.04 -5.56
N ASP A 294 5.84 -16.63 -6.24
CA ASP A 294 4.48 -16.68 -5.72
C ASP A 294 3.63 -17.56 -6.65
N ASN A 295 2.94 -18.55 -6.05
CA ASN A 295 2.24 -19.63 -6.75
C ASN A 295 0.83 -19.26 -7.23
N ASN A 296 0.43 -18.01 -7.18
CA ASN A 296 -0.83 -17.58 -7.72
C ASN A 296 -0.87 -17.75 -9.25
N VAL A 297 -1.82 -18.54 -9.73
CA VAL A 297 -1.98 -18.84 -11.16
C VAL A 297 -2.60 -17.67 -11.92
N LEU A 298 -3.37 -16.83 -11.25
CA LEU A 298 -4.04 -15.66 -11.81
C LEU A 298 -3.66 -14.38 -11.02
N PRO A 299 -3.30 -13.31 -11.69
CA PRO A 299 -3.24 -13.14 -13.16
C PRO A 299 -2.03 -13.81 -13.82
N TYR A 300 -1.03 -14.20 -13.03
CA TYR A 300 0.20 -14.85 -13.49
C TYR A 300 0.92 -15.54 -12.34
N ILE A 301 1.76 -16.52 -12.65
CA ILE A 301 2.77 -17.03 -11.70
C ILE A 301 3.91 -16.02 -11.67
N SER A 302 4.25 -15.52 -10.46
CA SER A 302 5.31 -14.53 -10.26
C SER A 302 6.65 -15.16 -9.98
N ILE A 303 7.66 -14.75 -10.71
CA ILE A 303 9.05 -15.15 -10.51
C ILE A 303 9.91 -13.89 -10.51
N SER A 304 10.57 -13.62 -9.39
CA SER A 304 11.49 -12.48 -9.26
C SER A 304 12.93 -12.97 -9.11
N PHE A 305 13.84 -12.31 -9.80
CA PHE A 305 15.27 -12.65 -9.82
C PHE A 305 16.07 -11.60 -9.07
N PHE A 306 16.82 -12.06 -8.08
CA PHE A 306 17.59 -11.18 -7.21
C PHE A 306 19.07 -11.59 -7.17
N GLN A 307 19.89 -10.64 -6.77
CA GLN A 307 21.25 -10.86 -6.29
C GLN A 307 21.41 -10.21 -4.93
N VAL A 308 22.16 -10.85 -4.05
CA VAL A 308 22.41 -10.41 -2.68
C VAL A 308 23.89 -10.12 -2.50
N ASP A 309 24.21 -8.91 -2.05
CA ASP A 309 25.56 -8.48 -1.75
C ASP A 309 25.62 -7.86 -0.33
N GLY A 310 26.07 -8.65 0.63
CA GLY A 310 26.08 -8.28 2.04
C GLY A 310 24.70 -7.86 2.53
N SER A 311 24.51 -6.57 2.84
CA SER A 311 23.25 -6.00 3.30
C SER A 311 22.36 -5.43 2.18
N SER A 312 22.70 -5.70 0.92
CA SER A 312 21.96 -5.20 -0.25
C SER A 312 21.24 -6.31 -1.01
N ILE A 313 19.96 -6.13 -1.28
CA ILE A 313 19.17 -6.97 -2.19
C ILE A 313 18.91 -6.17 -3.46
N ARG A 314 19.19 -6.78 -4.62
CA ARG A 314 19.00 -6.16 -5.93
C ARG A 314 18.11 -7.06 -6.78
N GLN A 315 16.93 -6.59 -7.14
CA GLN A 315 16.09 -7.23 -8.13
C GLN A 315 16.51 -6.79 -9.53
N PHE A 316 16.93 -7.72 -10.37
CA PHE A 316 17.43 -7.40 -11.70
C PHE A 316 16.53 -7.91 -12.84
N ASN A 317 15.58 -8.79 -12.56
CA ASN A 317 14.59 -9.24 -13.52
C ASN A 317 13.32 -9.78 -12.85
N GLU A 318 12.25 -9.90 -13.64
CA GLU A 318 10.99 -10.53 -13.26
C GLU A 318 10.40 -11.33 -14.43
N ILE A 319 9.64 -12.37 -14.11
CA ILE A 319 8.79 -13.11 -15.06
C ILE A 319 7.38 -13.18 -14.46
N CYS A 320 6.40 -12.71 -15.21
CA CYS A 320 4.98 -12.84 -14.92
C CYS A 320 4.37 -13.81 -15.94
N ALA A 321 4.36 -15.11 -15.58
CA ALA A 321 3.86 -16.16 -16.47
C ALA A 321 2.32 -16.15 -16.49
N SER A 322 1.74 -15.38 -17.42
CA SER A 322 0.29 -15.26 -17.65
C SER A 322 -0.24 -16.29 -18.64
N ASP A 323 -1.56 -16.44 -18.73
CA ASP A 323 -2.22 -17.33 -19.69
C ASP A 323 -1.71 -17.07 -21.13
N PRO A 324 -1.37 -18.13 -21.91
CA PRO A 324 -1.50 -19.57 -21.63
C PRO A 324 -0.26 -20.20 -20.94
N PHE A 325 0.68 -19.42 -20.45
CA PHE A 325 1.95 -19.88 -19.85
C PHE A 325 1.92 -20.01 -18.33
N ASN A 326 0.76 -19.79 -17.69
CA ASN A 326 0.57 -19.81 -16.23
C ASN A 326 0.46 -21.22 -15.64
N THR A 327 1.20 -22.16 -16.19
CA THR A 327 1.40 -23.49 -15.61
C THR A 327 2.78 -23.61 -15.00
N VAL A 328 2.93 -24.45 -13.97
CA VAL A 328 4.22 -24.66 -13.27
C VAL A 328 5.34 -25.00 -14.23
N THR A 329 5.07 -25.95 -15.15
CA THR A 329 6.04 -26.42 -16.14
C THR A 329 6.46 -25.32 -17.12
N GLN A 330 5.53 -24.47 -17.55
CA GLN A 330 5.86 -23.35 -18.44
C GLN A 330 6.62 -22.26 -17.69
N ALA A 331 6.21 -21.96 -16.46
CA ALA A 331 6.86 -20.96 -15.63
C ALA A 331 8.32 -21.34 -15.30
N SER A 332 8.58 -22.62 -14.91
CA SER A 332 9.95 -23.11 -14.69
C SER A 332 10.79 -23.09 -15.97
N LYS A 333 10.20 -23.47 -17.10
CA LYS A 333 10.89 -23.39 -18.41
C LYS A 333 11.26 -21.94 -18.77
N MET A 334 10.35 -20.97 -18.58
CA MET A 334 10.65 -19.55 -18.82
C MET A 334 11.80 -19.07 -17.95
N ALA A 335 11.86 -19.51 -16.67
CA ALA A 335 12.98 -19.20 -15.78
C ALA A 335 14.30 -19.79 -16.28
N VAL A 336 14.31 -21.05 -16.69
CA VAL A 336 15.48 -21.73 -17.28
C VAL A 336 15.96 -21.05 -18.56
N ASP A 337 15.05 -20.74 -19.49
CA ASP A 337 15.36 -20.08 -20.74
C ASP A 337 15.97 -18.68 -20.49
N TYR A 338 15.46 -17.95 -19.52
CA TYR A 338 16.03 -16.67 -19.13
C TYR A 338 17.44 -16.84 -18.53
N LEU A 339 17.64 -17.77 -17.60
CA LEU A 339 18.96 -18.03 -16.99
C LEU A 339 20.00 -18.43 -18.06
N LYS A 340 19.60 -19.24 -19.04
CA LYS A 340 20.46 -19.60 -20.20
C LYS A 340 20.79 -18.36 -21.04
N SER A 341 19.85 -17.45 -21.23
CA SER A 341 20.07 -16.22 -22.01
C SER A 341 21.14 -15.31 -21.40
N ILE A 342 21.19 -15.24 -20.06
CA ILE A 342 22.22 -14.47 -19.33
C ILE A 342 23.49 -15.30 -19.06
N LYS A 343 23.55 -16.54 -19.56
CA LYS A 343 24.69 -17.48 -19.40
C LYS A 343 25.01 -17.77 -17.93
N TYR A 344 23.96 -17.91 -17.11
CA TYR A 344 24.09 -18.34 -15.74
C TYR A 344 24.42 -19.84 -15.69
N ASN A 345 25.33 -20.23 -14.81
CA ASN A 345 25.79 -21.64 -14.68
C ASN A 345 26.23 -22.01 -13.26
N ASP A 346 25.63 -21.37 -12.27
CA ASP A 346 25.96 -21.57 -10.85
C ASP A 346 24.72 -22.07 -10.09
N MET A 347 24.84 -22.26 -8.76
CA MET A 347 23.76 -22.69 -7.87
C MET A 347 22.66 -21.64 -7.78
N LEU A 348 21.41 -22.09 -7.76
CA LEU A 348 20.22 -21.27 -7.55
C LEU A 348 19.73 -21.36 -6.11
N TYR A 349 19.32 -20.24 -5.54
CA TYR A 349 18.64 -20.17 -4.25
C TYR A 349 17.17 -19.88 -4.47
N LEU A 350 16.28 -20.76 -3.99
CA LEU A 350 14.83 -20.66 -4.23
C LEU A 350 14.08 -20.28 -2.96
N TYR A 351 13.27 -19.22 -3.06
CA TYR A 351 12.41 -18.67 -2.01
C TYR A 351 10.94 -18.69 -2.46
N GLY A 352 10.01 -18.72 -1.51
CA GLY A 352 8.60 -18.69 -1.85
C GLY A 352 7.69 -18.93 -0.65
N ASP A 353 6.40 -19.07 -0.95
CA ASP A 353 5.36 -19.36 0.02
C ASP A 353 5.48 -20.81 0.55
N ALA A 354 5.34 -21.00 1.87
CA ALA A 354 5.33 -22.32 2.48
C ALA A 354 4.19 -23.21 1.93
N SER A 355 3.08 -22.63 1.47
CA SER A 355 1.97 -23.38 0.88
C SER A 355 2.30 -24.04 -0.46
N THR A 356 3.39 -23.63 -1.13
CA THR A 356 3.87 -24.28 -2.37
C THR A 356 4.24 -25.74 -2.17
N ARG A 357 4.51 -26.16 -0.92
CA ARG A 357 4.78 -27.55 -0.52
C ARG A 357 3.53 -28.41 -0.39
N ASN A 358 2.32 -27.82 -0.42
CA ASN A 358 1.09 -28.56 -0.30
C ASN A 358 0.88 -29.44 -1.54
N GLY A 359 0.71 -30.73 -1.32
CA GLY A 359 0.45 -31.69 -2.40
C GLY A 359 -0.85 -31.38 -3.13
N ASN A 360 -0.85 -31.54 -4.45
CA ASN A 360 -2.05 -31.35 -5.27
C ASN A 360 -2.82 -32.67 -5.36
N THR A 361 -4.10 -32.67 -4.99
CA THR A 361 -4.99 -33.84 -5.06
C THR A 361 -5.33 -34.26 -6.49
N ILE A 362 -5.07 -33.41 -7.48
CA ILE A 362 -5.34 -33.68 -8.91
C ILE A 362 -4.16 -34.43 -9.55
N ASP A 363 -2.97 -34.39 -8.95
CA ASP A 363 -1.79 -35.11 -9.43
C ASP A 363 -1.78 -36.53 -8.88
N GLU A 364 -1.68 -37.55 -9.76
CA GLU A 364 -1.62 -38.95 -9.35
C GLU A 364 -0.44 -39.26 -8.41
N GLU A 365 0.67 -38.54 -8.58
CA GLU A 365 1.87 -38.64 -7.73
C GLU A 365 1.83 -37.69 -6.52
N LYS A 366 0.76 -36.94 -6.35
CA LYS A 366 0.57 -35.91 -5.27
C LYS A 366 1.71 -34.90 -5.18
N ARG A 367 2.41 -34.64 -6.28
CA ARG A 367 3.50 -33.67 -6.31
C ARG A 367 2.96 -32.24 -6.04
N SER A 368 3.69 -31.50 -5.24
CA SER A 368 3.36 -30.10 -4.93
C SER A 368 3.73 -29.19 -6.12
N PHE A 369 3.29 -27.92 -6.03
CA PHE A 369 3.76 -26.89 -6.95
C PHE A 369 5.29 -26.76 -6.90
N LEU A 370 5.85 -26.78 -5.69
CA LEU A 370 7.28 -26.66 -5.47
C LEU A 370 8.05 -27.79 -6.13
N ASP A 371 7.62 -29.05 -5.91
CA ASP A 371 8.31 -30.23 -6.48
C ASP A 371 8.43 -30.11 -8.00
N LYS A 372 7.34 -29.73 -8.69
CA LYS A 372 7.33 -29.56 -10.15
C LYS A 372 8.17 -28.37 -10.62
N PHE A 373 8.19 -27.28 -9.85
CA PHE A 373 8.98 -26.10 -10.19
C PHE A 373 10.47 -26.39 -10.04
N VAL A 374 10.87 -27.05 -8.94
CA VAL A 374 12.26 -27.48 -8.68
C VAL A 374 12.71 -28.48 -9.73
N GLU A 375 11.92 -29.54 -10.03
CA GLU A 375 12.21 -30.50 -11.09
C GLU A 375 12.50 -29.80 -12.44
N GLY A 376 11.71 -28.76 -12.77
CA GLY A 376 11.94 -28.00 -13.99
C GLY A 376 13.24 -27.18 -14.00
N LEU A 377 13.70 -26.71 -12.84
CA LEU A 377 14.99 -25.99 -12.71
C LEU A 377 16.17 -26.97 -12.63
N GLU A 378 16.02 -28.09 -11.92
CA GLU A 378 17.10 -29.08 -11.69
C GLU A 378 17.49 -29.82 -12.95
N SER A 379 16.72 -29.72 -14.04
CA SER A 379 17.16 -30.22 -15.36
C SER A 379 18.46 -29.54 -15.82
N ASP A 380 18.76 -28.34 -15.39
CA ASP A 380 19.89 -27.53 -15.86
C ASP A 380 20.74 -26.89 -14.74
N TYR A 381 20.20 -26.79 -13.51
CA TYR A 381 20.83 -26.08 -12.38
C TYR A 381 20.72 -26.86 -11.08
N HIS A 382 21.68 -26.67 -10.18
CA HIS A 382 21.56 -27.14 -8.81
C HIS A 382 20.74 -26.11 -7.98
N VAL A 383 19.68 -26.57 -7.29
CA VAL A 383 18.75 -25.70 -6.55
C VAL A 383 18.87 -25.94 -5.06
N GLU A 384 19.09 -24.87 -4.28
CA GLU A 384 18.99 -24.87 -2.83
C GLU A 384 17.66 -24.23 -2.41
N GLU A 385 16.77 -25.03 -1.84
CA GLU A 385 15.47 -24.54 -1.35
C GLU A 385 15.63 -23.79 -0.02
N ARG A 386 15.15 -22.53 0.00
CA ARG A 386 15.12 -21.65 1.15
C ARG A 386 13.70 -21.22 1.51
N ILE A 387 12.76 -22.15 1.38
CA ILE A 387 11.35 -21.94 1.73
C ILE A 387 11.12 -22.39 3.17
N PRO A 388 10.58 -21.56 4.07
CA PRO A 388 10.35 -21.93 5.46
C PRO A 388 9.21 -22.95 5.59
N ALA A 389 9.14 -23.66 6.73
CA ALA A 389 8.04 -24.59 7.02
C ALA A 389 6.69 -23.85 7.24
N SER A 390 6.72 -22.58 7.64
CA SER A 390 5.55 -21.73 7.80
C SER A 390 5.86 -20.31 7.34
N ASN A 391 4.85 -19.64 6.76
CA ASN A 391 5.00 -18.28 6.30
C ASN A 391 5.23 -17.29 7.44
N PRO A 392 6.11 -16.28 7.26
CA PRO A 392 6.19 -15.18 8.19
C PRO A 392 4.88 -14.38 8.18
N SER A 393 4.52 -13.80 9.33
CA SER A 393 3.36 -12.89 9.43
C SER A 393 3.42 -11.81 8.36
N VAL A 394 2.35 -11.69 7.56
CA VAL A 394 2.30 -10.71 6.44
C VAL A 394 2.48 -9.28 6.93
N PRO A 395 1.77 -8.82 8.00
CA PRO A 395 1.98 -7.46 8.52
C PRO A 395 3.42 -7.24 9.01
N MET A 396 3.97 -8.19 9.79
CA MET A 396 5.31 -8.02 10.37
C MET A 396 6.41 -8.03 9.31
N SER A 397 6.33 -8.94 8.33
CA SER A 397 7.29 -9.00 7.24
C SER A 397 7.17 -7.79 6.30
N GLY A 398 5.97 -7.27 6.08
CA GLY A 398 5.76 -6.02 5.34
C GLY A 398 6.40 -4.81 6.04
N GLU A 399 6.22 -4.68 7.35
CA GLU A 399 6.88 -3.64 8.14
C GLU A 399 8.41 -3.80 8.14
N PHE A 400 8.92 -5.03 8.12
CA PHE A 400 10.36 -5.28 8.00
C PHE A 400 10.91 -4.90 6.64
N VAL A 401 10.18 -5.18 5.55
CA VAL A 401 10.55 -4.69 4.20
C VAL A 401 10.59 -3.16 4.18
N ASN A 402 9.59 -2.48 4.77
CA ASN A 402 9.64 -1.02 4.89
C ASN A 402 10.86 -0.53 5.69
N TYR A 403 11.20 -1.23 6.78
CA TYR A 403 12.41 -0.91 7.56
C TYR A 403 13.70 -1.05 6.73
N MET A 404 13.79 -2.09 5.88
CA MET A 404 14.90 -2.24 4.92
C MET A 404 14.93 -1.10 3.88
N LEU A 405 13.75 -0.77 3.31
CA LEU A 405 13.62 0.30 2.31
C LEU A 405 14.06 1.67 2.86
N ASP A 406 13.83 1.92 4.15
CA ASP A 406 14.31 3.13 4.84
C ASP A 406 15.82 3.08 5.20
N GLY A 407 16.51 1.96 4.91
CA GLY A 407 17.93 1.79 5.20
C GLY A 407 18.20 1.30 6.62
N GLY A 408 17.20 0.74 7.30
CA GLY A 408 17.34 0.20 8.65
C GLY A 408 18.41 -0.90 8.74
N SER A 409 19.19 -0.88 9.80
CA SER A 409 20.38 -1.77 10.02
C SER A 409 21.39 -1.74 8.87
N GLY A 410 21.44 -0.66 8.07
CA GLY A 410 22.32 -0.56 6.91
C GLY A 410 21.89 -1.42 5.71
N MET A 411 20.68 -1.98 5.75
CA MET A 411 20.11 -2.75 4.63
C MET A 411 19.69 -1.81 3.49
N SER A 412 19.74 -2.33 2.28
CA SER A 412 19.31 -1.59 1.10
C SER A 412 18.62 -2.49 0.06
N PHE A 413 17.75 -1.87 -0.73
CA PHE A 413 17.06 -2.52 -1.82
C PHE A 413 17.12 -1.67 -3.09
N SER A 414 17.24 -2.34 -4.23
CA SER A 414 17.03 -1.72 -5.53
C SER A 414 16.35 -2.68 -6.50
N VAL A 415 15.55 -2.13 -7.41
CA VAL A 415 14.86 -2.85 -8.47
C VAL A 415 15.22 -2.24 -9.82
N ASP A 416 15.44 -3.11 -10.80
CA ASP A 416 15.70 -2.69 -12.17
C ASP A 416 14.50 -1.96 -12.79
N ASP A 417 14.75 -0.92 -13.56
CA ASP A 417 13.72 -0.14 -14.24
C ASP A 417 12.95 -0.95 -15.30
N GLY A 418 13.48 -2.11 -15.71
CA GLY A 418 12.81 -3.10 -16.54
C GLY A 418 11.79 -3.97 -15.79
N CYS A 419 11.86 -4.07 -14.46
CA CYS A 419 10.92 -4.83 -13.62
C CYS A 419 9.61 -4.06 -13.42
N LYS A 420 8.88 -3.81 -14.49
CA LYS A 420 7.72 -2.90 -14.49
C LYS A 420 6.55 -3.39 -13.64
N ASN A 421 6.27 -4.69 -13.64
CA ASN A 421 5.20 -5.26 -12.83
C ASN A 421 5.54 -5.20 -11.34
N SER A 422 6.78 -5.49 -10.95
CA SER A 422 7.25 -5.33 -9.57
C SER A 422 7.12 -3.87 -9.10
N ILE A 423 7.57 -2.92 -9.92
CA ILE A 423 7.47 -1.49 -9.61
C ILE A 423 6.02 -1.06 -9.43
N VAL A 424 5.11 -1.52 -10.30
CA VAL A 424 3.67 -1.25 -10.19
C VAL A 424 3.12 -1.86 -8.90
N ASP A 425 3.47 -3.10 -8.59
CA ASP A 425 2.99 -3.81 -7.40
C ASP A 425 3.50 -3.15 -6.11
N TYR A 426 4.78 -2.76 -6.06
CA TYR A 426 5.39 -2.08 -4.91
C TYR A 426 4.78 -0.70 -4.63
N ASN A 427 4.36 0.02 -5.66
CA ASN A 427 3.72 1.33 -5.52
C ASN A 427 2.23 1.25 -5.17
N ASN A 428 1.52 0.19 -5.59
CA ASN A 428 0.05 0.17 -5.57
C ASN A 428 -0.56 -0.81 -4.59
N ALA A 429 0.19 -1.79 -4.07
CA ALA A 429 -0.32 -2.69 -3.04
C ALA A 429 -0.69 -1.91 -1.77
N LYS A 430 -1.92 -2.10 -1.27
CA LYS A 430 -2.46 -1.41 -0.10
C LYS A 430 -2.50 -2.31 1.12
N LYS A 431 -2.54 -1.71 2.31
CA LYS A 431 -2.80 -2.42 3.56
C LYS A 431 -4.30 -2.69 3.72
N ASP A 432 -4.63 -3.87 4.21
CA ASP A 432 -5.94 -4.17 4.75
C ASP A 432 -6.09 -3.66 6.21
N VAL A 433 -7.26 -3.87 6.80
CA VAL A 433 -7.57 -3.46 8.18
C VAL A 433 -6.71 -4.16 9.23
N ASN A 434 -6.12 -5.31 8.90
CA ASN A 434 -5.25 -6.11 9.78
C ASN A 434 -3.77 -5.85 9.51
N GLY A 435 -3.44 -4.90 8.61
CA GLY A 435 -2.07 -4.57 8.20
C GLY A 435 -1.45 -5.55 7.19
N GLY A 436 -2.24 -6.50 6.67
CA GLY A 436 -1.84 -7.37 5.56
C GLY A 436 -1.95 -6.68 4.21
N VAL A 437 -1.66 -7.40 3.12
CA VAL A 437 -1.90 -6.91 1.77
C VAL A 437 -3.39 -6.94 1.46
N LEU A 438 -3.96 -5.79 1.07
CA LEU A 438 -5.35 -5.70 0.66
C LEU A 438 -5.58 -6.47 -0.65
N LYS A 439 -6.29 -7.59 -0.54
CA LYS A 439 -6.61 -8.46 -1.67
C LYS A 439 -7.84 -7.95 -2.42
N LYS A 440 -7.63 -6.88 -3.21
CA LYS A 440 -8.68 -6.33 -4.07
C LYS A 440 -8.89 -7.26 -5.26
N ARG A 441 -9.99 -8.01 -5.25
CA ARG A 441 -10.37 -8.88 -6.37
C ARG A 441 -10.95 -8.08 -7.52
N ILE A 442 -10.43 -8.35 -8.72
CA ILE A 442 -10.98 -7.84 -9.98
C ILE A 442 -11.57 -9.03 -10.72
N LYS A 443 -12.76 -8.85 -11.27
CA LYS A 443 -13.39 -9.83 -12.13
C LYS A 443 -13.05 -9.53 -13.58
N ASP A 444 -12.36 -10.46 -14.24
CA ASP A 444 -12.17 -10.38 -15.68
C ASP A 444 -13.53 -10.48 -16.39
N LYS A 445 -13.86 -9.47 -17.17
CA LYS A 445 -15.18 -9.37 -17.82
C LYS A 445 -15.33 -10.34 -18.99
N ILE A 446 -14.24 -10.84 -19.55
CA ILE A 446 -14.23 -11.76 -20.69
C ILE A 446 -14.32 -13.21 -20.20
N THR A 447 -13.45 -13.60 -19.28
CA THR A 447 -13.39 -14.97 -18.74
C THR A 447 -14.31 -15.18 -17.55
N GLY A 448 -14.79 -14.11 -16.90
CA GLY A 448 -15.59 -14.15 -15.69
C GLY A 448 -14.81 -14.56 -14.45
N GLN A 449 -13.51 -14.82 -14.56
CA GLN A 449 -12.64 -15.22 -13.47
C GLN A 449 -12.30 -14.02 -12.57
N SER A 450 -12.20 -14.29 -11.27
CA SER A 450 -11.85 -13.27 -10.28
C SER A 450 -10.44 -13.53 -9.76
N TYR A 451 -9.58 -12.51 -9.78
CA TYR A 451 -8.20 -12.58 -9.32
C TYR A 451 -7.81 -11.35 -8.50
N GLU A 452 -6.74 -11.48 -7.73
CA GLU A 452 -6.15 -10.38 -6.97
C GLU A 452 -5.24 -9.55 -7.88
N ARG A 453 -5.40 -8.22 -7.86
CA ARG A 453 -4.67 -7.34 -8.78
C ARG A 453 -3.22 -7.11 -8.36
N TYR A 454 -2.99 -6.92 -7.06
CA TYR A 454 -1.69 -6.54 -6.50
C TYR A 454 -1.29 -7.46 -5.35
N GLY A 455 -0.01 -7.50 -5.03
CA GLY A 455 0.56 -8.19 -3.89
C GLY A 455 1.46 -9.35 -4.23
N HIS A 456 1.42 -9.86 -5.45
CA HIS A 456 2.15 -11.08 -5.87
C HIS A 456 3.67 -10.88 -5.87
N LEU A 457 4.16 -9.80 -6.47
CA LEU A 457 5.59 -9.49 -6.50
C LEU A 457 6.07 -8.86 -5.18
N VAL A 458 5.16 -8.23 -4.43
CA VAL A 458 5.40 -7.84 -3.03
C VAL A 458 5.70 -9.07 -2.16
N ASP A 459 4.95 -10.15 -2.35
CA ASP A 459 5.15 -11.39 -1.62
C ASP A 459 6.51 -12.03 -1.97
N CYS A 460 6.91 -12.03 -3.25
CA CYS A 460 8.25 -12.45 -3.66
C CYS A 460 9.36 -11.66 -2.93
N LEU A 461 9.23 -10.34 -2.82
CA LEU A 461 10.19 -9.50 -2.11
C LEU A 461 10.19 -9.79 -0.60
N ARG A 462 9.02 -10.02 0.01
CA ARG A 462 8.92 -10.37 1.44
C ARG A 462 9.62 -11.68 1.76
N TYR A 463 9.43 -12.74 0.96
CA TYR A 463 10.02 -14.05 1.21
C TYR A 463 11.54 -13.99 1.21
N ILE A 464 12.15 -13.41 0.18
CA ILE A 464 13.60 -13.28 0.13
C ILE A 464 14.15 -12.38 1.24
N THR A 465 13.52 -11.24 1.52
CA THR A 465 13.99 -10.28 2.53
C THR A 465 14.04 -10.89 3.92
N VAL A 466 12.96 -11.57 4.32
CA VAL A 466 12.90 -12.25 5.64
C VAL A 466 13.91 -13.36 5.77
N TRP A 467 14.16 -14.11 4.71
CA TRP A 467 15.12 -15.20 4.76
C TRP A 467 16.57 -14.71 4.76
N VAL A 468 16.92 -13.80 3.86
CA VAL A 468 18.29 -13.27 3.73
C VAL A 468 18.69 -12.54 5.02
N PHE A 469 17.79 -11.76 5.61
CA PHE A 469 18.02 -10.97 6.83
C PHE A 469 17.30 -11.58 8.04
N LYS A 470 17.40 -12.92 8.21
CA LYS A 470 16.67 -13.67 9.25
C LYS A 470 16.98 -13.16 10.66
N ASP A 471 18.25 -12.86 10.94
CA ASP A 471 18.68 -12.41 12.27
C ASP A 471 18.17 -10.98 12.54
N GLU A 472 18.23 -10.10 11.54
CA GLU A 472 17.70 -8.76 11.61
C GLU A 472 16.17 -8.78 11.75
N TYR A 473 15.49 -9.63 11.01
CA TYR A 473 14.04 -9.82 11.11
C TYR A 473 13.63 -10.30 12.51
N THR A 474 14.36 -11.24 13.07
CA THR A 474 14.12 -11.73 14.44
C THR A 474 14.26 -10.60 15.45
N ARG A 475 15.36 -9.84 15.39
CA ARG A 475 15.60 -8.67 16.27
C ARG A 475 14.53 -7.59 16.10
N PHE A 476 14.17 -7.28 14.85
CA PHE A 476 13.12 -6.31 14.52
C PHE A 476 11.76 -6.75 15.07
N SER A 477 11.39 -8.01 14.87
CA SER A 477 10.11 -8.57 15.34
C SER A 477 9.99 -8.54 16.85
N LEU A 478 11.05 -8.88 17.57
CA LEU A 478 11.11 -8.81 19.04
C LEU A 478 10.97 -7.35 19.51
N LYS A 479 11.71 -6.42 18.90
CA LYS A 479 11.61 -4.99 19.24
C LYS A 479 10.21 -4.43 19.02
N ARG A 480 9.56 -4.79 17.91
CA ARG A 480 8.18 -4.35 17.60
C ARG A 480 7.15 -4.96 18.56
N LYS A 481 7.29 -6.25 18.89
CA LYS A 481 6.45 -6.89 19.91
C LYS A 481 6.60 -6.18 21.26
N ARG A 482 7.84 -5.92 21.70
CA ARG A 482 8.12 -5.18 22.94
C ARG A 482 7.50 -3.78 22.94
N SER A 483 7.64 -3.02 21.84
CA SER A 483 7.06 -1.67 21.72
C SER A 483 5.53 -1.69 21.77
N LYS A 484 4.89 -2.68 21.12
CA LYS A 484 3.43 -2.82 21.16
C LYS A 484 2.93 -3.15 22.56
N ILE A 485 3.57 -4.10 23.25
CA ILE A 485 3.24 -4.50 24.61
C ILE A 485 3.49 -3.33 25.59
N LYS A 486 4.59 -2.59 25.44
CA LYS A 486 4.87 -1.41 26.26
C LYS A 486 3.81 -0.29 26.06
N GLN A 487 3.25 -0.16 24.86
CA GLN A 487 2.15 0.77 24.59
C GLN A 487 0.81 0.27 25.18
N GLU A 488 0.55 -1.04 25.09
CA GLU A 488 -0.61 -1.69 25.70
C GLU A 488 -0.56 -1.68 27.23
N ASN A 489 0.64 -1.76 27.84
CA ASN A 489 0.83 -1.73 29.28
C ASN A 489 0.75 -0.32 29.89
N LYS A 490 0.73 0.75 29.09
CA LYS A 490 0.46 2.13 29.57
C LYS A 490 -0.99 2.33 30.05
N ASP A 491 -1.88 1.39 29.76
CA ASP A 491 -3.30 1.44 30.17
C ASP A 491 -3.55 0.85 31.56
N MET A 492 -2.50 0.60 32.38
CA MET A 492 -2.67 0.17 33.79
C MET A 492 -3.34 1.25 34.64
N ARG A 493 -4.18 0.83 35.55
CA ARG A 493 -4.92 1.72 36.45
C ARG A 493 -4.12 2.02 37.69
N TYR A 494 -4.22 3.24 38.17
CA TYR A 494 -3.52 3.70 39.39
C TYR A 494 -4.50 4.28 40.39
N PHE A 495 -4.15 4.16 41.67
CA PHE A 495 -4.90 4.75 42.77
C PHE A 495 -4.00 5.54 43.73
N ASP A 496 -4.59 6.49 44.44
CA ASP A 496 -3.90 7.33 45.41
C ASP A 496 -4.10 6.74 46.81
N MET A 497 -2.97 6.43 47.50
CA MET A 497 -2.97 5.89 48.84
C MET A 497 -3.54 6.85 49.91
N SER A 498 -3.66 8.14 49.63
CA SER A 498 -4.33 9.09 50.55
C SER A 498 -5.85 8.81 50.69
N LYS A 499 -6.43 8.06 49.75
CA LYS A 499 -7.82 7.61 49.81
C LYS A 499 -7.93 6.38 50.68
N ASN A 500 -8.79 6.42 51.69
CA ASN A 500 -9.05 5.29 52.59
C ASN A 500 -9.74 4.15 51.78
N ILE A 501 -8.97 3.14 51.37
CA ILE A 501 -9.46 1.98 50.66
C ILE A 501 -10.01 0.97 51.64
N GLN A 502 -11.32 0.71 51.55
CA GLN A 502 -11.97 -0.35 52.34
C GLN A 502 -12.08 -1.62 51.50
N GLY A 503 -11.83 -2.77 52.08
CA GLY A 503 -11.94 -4.06 51.41
C GLY A 503 -11.31 -5.21 52.20
N THR A 504 -11.45 -6.42 51.69
CA THR A 504 -10.79 -7.59 52.27
C THR A 504 -9.30 -7.54 51.95
N ARG A 505 -8.47 -7.59 52.99
CA ARG A 505 -7.02 -7.54 52.84
C ARG A 505 -6.43 -8.91 52.60
N LEU A 506 -5.78 -9.10 51.46
CA LEU A 506 -5.12 -10.34 51.06
C LEU A 506 -3.63 -10.13 50.94
N VAL A 507 -2.86 -11.18 51.17
CA VAL A 507 -1.43 -11.25 50.86
C VAL A 507 -1.18 -12.44 49.95
N TYR A 508 -0.49 -12.23 48.84
CA TYR A 508 -0.02 -13.28 47.93
C TYR A 508 1.48 -13.45 48.12
N VAL A 509 1.93 -14.69 48.27
CA VAL A 509 3.34 -15.04 48.45
C VAL A 509 3.79 -15.99 47.33
N LEU A 510 4.79 -15.55 46.60
CA LEU A 510 5.52 -16.34 45.61
C LEU A 510 6.94 -16.56 46.11
N PRO A 511 7.25 -17.75 46.70
CA PRO A 511 8.50 -17.99 47.38
C PRO A 511 9.73 -17.94 46.44
N GLU A 512 9.58 -18.48 45.25
CA GLU A 512 10.67 -18.50 44.26
C GLU A 512 10.10 -18.65 42.86
N TYR A 513 10.42 -17.69 41.99
CA TYR A 513 10.14 -17.77 40.56
C TYR A 513 11.12 -16.89 39.81
N ALA A 514 11.80 -17.44 38.78
CA ALA A 514 12.81 -16.73 37.97
C ALA A 514 13.87 -15.99 38.85
N GLY A 515 14.31 -16.62 39.96
CA GLY A 515 15.26 -16.02 40.88
C GLY A 515 14.72 -14.86 41.71
N LYS A 516 13.40 -14.71 41.86
CA LYS A 516 12.77 -13.67 42.65
C LYS A 516 11.84 -14.24 43.72
N PHE A 517 11.83 -13.60 44.87
CA PHE A 517 10.88 -13.76 45.98
C PHE A 517 9.95 -12.56 46.01
N ILE A 518 8.64 -12.80 45.99
CA ILE A 518 7.63 -11.75 45.92
C ILE A 518 6.56 -11.92 46.99
N ILE A 519 6.23 -10.83 47.67
CA ILE A 519 5.05 -10.71 48.51
C ILE A 519 4.23 -9.54 47.97
N VAL A 520 2.97 -9.75 47.68
CA VAL A 520 2.03 -8.72 47.23
C VAL A 520 0.90 -8.59 48.21
N SER A 521 0.70 -7.41 48.77
CA SER A 521 -0.48 -7.10 49.58
C SER A 521 -1.49 -6.31 48.75
N CYS A 522 -2.76 -6.61 48.96
CA CYS A 522 -3.83 -5.89 48.26
C CYS A 522 -5.11 -5.80 49.08
N TYR A 523 -5.93 -4.81 48.76
CA TYR A 523 -7.34 -4.76 49.15
C TYR A 523 -8.22 -5.23 48.02
N VAL A 524 -9.22 -6.07 48.33
CA VAL A 524 -10.21 -6.55 47.35
C VAL A 524 -11.57 -5.98 47.70
N ASN A 525 -12.17 -5.24 46.80
CA ASN A 525 -13.52 -4.67 46.86
C ASN A 525 -14.18 -4.78 45.49
N GLU A 526 -14.46 -3.69 44.76
CA GLU A 526 -14.90 -3.68 43.38
C GLU A 526 -13.76 -3.94 42.38
N GLY A 527 -12.54 -4.06 42.85
CA GLY A 527 -11.31 -4.36 42.14
C GLY A 527 -10.21 -4.81 43.08
N ILE A 528 -9.01 -4.98 42.58
CA ILE A 528 -7.82 -5.37 43.33
C ILE A 528 -6.90 -4.17 43.44
N TYR A 529 -6.66 -3.66 44.67
CA TYR A 529 -5.81 -2.50 44.93
C TYR A 529 -4.51 -2.97 45.57
N ILE A 530 -3.42 -3.03 44.79
CA ILE A 530 -2.10 -3.47 45.26
C ILE A 530 -1.46 -2.32 46.02
N ASP A 531 -1.41 -2.44 47.36
CA ASP A 531 -0.94 -1.37 48.25
C ASP A 531 0.53 -1.52 48.66
N ASN A 532 1.05 -2.75 48.73
CA ASN A 532 2.43 -2.98 49.14
C ASN A 532 3.03 -4.21 48.45
N VAL A 533 4.32 -4.13 48.14
CA VAL A 533 5.08 -5.19 47.46
C VAL A 533 6.46 -5.34 48.09
N THR A 534 6.87 -6.58 48.33
CA THR A 534 8.25 -6.96 48.55
C THR A 534 8.75 -7.70 47.29
N TYR A 535 9.87 -7.26 46.74
CA TYR A 535 10.44 -7.81 45.53
C TYR A 535 11.95 -7.97 45.69
N THR A 536 12.39 -9.20 45.99
CA THR A 536 13.79 -9.48 46.34
C THR A 536 14.36 -10.68 45.56
N GLY A 537 15.68 -10.89 45.64
CA GLY A 537 16.37 -11.94 44.90
C GLY A 537 16.19 -13.36 45.43
N SER A 538 15.91 -13.54 46.70
CA SER A 538 15.77 -14.88 47.32
C SER A 538 14.77 -14.86 48.47
N PHE A 539 14.18 -16.02 48.70
CA PHE A 539 13.24 -16.23 49.81
C PHE A 539 13.90 -15.96 51.15
N ASP A 540 13.24 -15.17 52.01
CA ASP A 540 13.62 -14.90 53.38
C ASP A 540 12.38 -14.97 54.27
N GLU A 541 12.37 -15.95 55.17
CA GLU A 541 11.26 -16.18 56.09
C GLU A 541 11.08 -15.03 57.09
N THR A 542 12.16 -14.40 57.50
CA THR A 542 12.12 -13.25 58.42
C THR A 542 11.43 -12.07 57.78
N VAL A 543 11.72 -11.79 56.50
CA VAL A 543 11.06 -10.77 55.69
C VAL A 543 9.59 -11.08 55.55
N LEU A 544 9.23 -12.33 55.28
CA LEU A 544 7.82 -12.75 55.15
C LEU A 544 7.05 -12.54 56.49
N LEU A 545 7.60 -12.99 57.61
CA LEU A 545 6.95 -12.84 58.93
C LEU A 545 6.78 -11.37 59.29
N SER A 546 7.84 -10.56 59.15
CA SER A 546 7.78 -9.12 59.42
C SER A 546 6.75 -8.41 58.54
N PHE A 547 6.65 -8.79 57.26
CA PHE A 547 5.66 -8.25 56.32
C PHE A 547 4.22 -8.60 56.78
N LEU A 548 3.97 -9.86 57.13
CA LEU A 548 2.65 -10.32 57.56
C LEU A 548 2.21 -9.67 58.88
N GLU A 549 3.13 -9.54 59.84
CA GLU A 549 2.88 -8.86 61.12
C GLU A 549 2.53 -7.39 60.94
N GLY A 550 3.23 -6.70 60.02
CA GLY A 550 2.95 -5.29 59.71
C GLY A 550 1.61 -5.04 59.01
N ILE A 551 1.09 -6.04 58.32
CA ILE A 551 -0.12 -5.92 57.49
C ILE A 551 -1.37 -6.51 58.13
N SER A 552 -1.22 -7.58 58.90
CA SER A 552 -2.35 -8.32 59.52
C SER A 552 -3.42 -8.71 58.49
N PRO A 553 -3.10 -9.56 57.49
CA PRO A 553 -4.04 -9.92 56.42
C PRO A 553 -5.16 -10.82 56.94
N VAL A 554 -6.33 -10.76 56.27
CA VAL A 554 -7.44 -11.70 56.51
C VAL A 554 -7.08 -13.08 55.96
N GLU A 555 -6.38 -13.13 54.84
CA GLU A 555 -6.02 -14.38 54.17
C GLU A 555 -4.65 -14.26 53.49
N VAL A 556 -3.87 -15.34 53.53
CA VAL A 556 -2.56 -15.47 52.89
C VAL A 556 -2.64 -16.53 51.77
N LEU A 557 -2.40 -16.13 50.56
CA LEU A 557 -2.34 -17.00 49.38
C LEU A 557 -0.88 -17.39 49.17
N PHE A 558 -0.56 -18.65 49.32
CA PHE A 558 0.81 -19.14 49.17
C PHE A 558 0.93 -20.02 47.92
N GLU A 559 1.80 -19.63 46.96
CA GLU A 559 1.98 -20.42 45.75
C GLU A 559 2.65 -21.75 46.07
N SER A 560 2.16 -22.83 45.43
CA SER A 560 2.55 -24.20 45.70
C SER A 560 3.94 -24.51 45.15
N GLU A 561 4.96 -24.41 46.02
CA GLU A 561 6.31 -24.93 45.77
C GLU A 561 6.68 -25.93 46.86
N LYS A 562 7.13 -27.14 46.46
CA LYS A 562 7.33 -28.27 47.39
C LYS A 562 8.26 -27.94 48.56
N ASN A 563 9.32 -27.19 48.29
CA ASN A 563 10.33 -26.84 49.31
C ASN A 563 9.81 -25.90 50.41
N TYR A 564 8.74 -25.15 50.11
CA TYR A 564 8.18 -24.13 51.03
C TYR A 564 6.88 -24.55 51.72
N PHE A 565 6.38 -25.78 51.50
CA PHE A 565 5.21 -26.31 52.19
C PHE A 565 5.29 -26.32 53.72
N PRO A 566 6.44 -26.65 54.37
CA PRO A 566 6.55 -26.59 55.81
C PRO A 566 6.28 -25.18 56.33
N ILE A 567 6.82 -24.15 55.68
CA ILE A 567 6.60 -22.74 56.05
C ILE A 567 5.15 -22.35 55.91
N ALA A 568 4.53 -22.65 54.76
CA ALA A 568 3.12 -22.38 54.54
C ALA A 568 2.20 -23.07 55.56
N ARG A 569 2.58 -24.26 56.02
CA ARG A 569 1.83 -24.96 57.10
C ARG A 569 2.04 -24.31 58.44
N GLY A 570 3.25 -23.89 58.81
CA GLY A 570 3.54 -23.20 60.08
C GLY A 570 2.80 -21.86 60.20
N LEU A 571 2.56 -21.17 59.10
CA LEU A 571 1.80 -19.92 59.11
C LEU A 571 0.30 -20.13 59.42
N ARG A 572 -0.26 -21.34 59.26
CA ARG A 572 -1.68 -21.64 59.50
C ARG A 572 -2.08 -21.48 60.96
N ASP A 573 -1.14 -21.54 61.86
CA ASP A 573 -1.42 -21.32 63.28
C ASP A 573 -1.76 -19.84 63.64
N ARG A 574 -1.39 -18.94 62.72
CA ARG A 574 -1.53 -17.49 62.91
C ARG A 574 -2.40 -16.80 61.82
N TYR A 575 -2.50 -17.39 60.63
CA TYR A 575 -3.16 -16.80 59.49
C TYR A 575 -4.03 -17.83 58.74
N ASP A 576 -5.09 -17.39 58.06
CA ASP A 576 -5.83 -18.25 57.08
C ASP A 576 -4.99 -18.42 55.82
N VAL A 577 -4.22 -19.50 55.72
CA VAL A 577 -3.29 -19.76 54.62
C VAL A 577 -3.91 -20.71 53.60
N ARG A 578 -4.05 -20.25 52.38
CA ARG A 578 -4.47 -21.03 51.20
C ARG A 578 -3.28 -21.35 50.33
N ILE A 579 -3.05 -22.65 50.07
CA ILE A 579 -2.03 -23.09 49.14
C ILE A 579 -2.64 -23.14 47.75
N MET A 580 -2.06 -22.33 46.83
CA MET A 580 -2.48 -22.28 45.43
C MET A 580 -1.70 -23.31 44.61
N HIS A 581 -2.39 -24.15 43.86
CA HIS A 581 -1.76 -25.14 42.99
C HIS A 581 -1.55 -24.59 41.58
N LYS A 582 -0.42 -24.95 40.97
CA LYS A 582 -0.10 -24.60 39.57
C LYS A 582 -0.93 -25.49 38.61
N ASN A 583 -2.18 -25.11 38.36
CA ASN A 583 -3.07 -25.83 37.45
C ASN A 583 -2.99 -25.36 36.01
N MET A 584 -2.23 -24.31 35.71
CA MET A 584 -1.97 -23.74 34.42
C MET A 584 -0.49 -23.40 34.28
N GLY A 585 0.05 -23.53 33.08
CA GLY A 585 1.38 -22.98 32.74
C GLY A 585 1.42 -21.47 32.98
N THR A 586 2.60 -20.94 33.29
CA THR A 586 2.82 -19.50 33.60
C THR A 586 2.31 -18.58 32.51
N ASP A 587 2.67 -18.81 31.27
CA ASP A 587 2.26 -17.98 30.11
C ASP A 587 0.77 -18.07 29.84
N ALA A 588 0.20 -19.25 29.98
CA ALA A 588 -1.23 -19.43 29.79
C ALA A 588 -2.03 -18.66 30.86
N ARG A 589 -1.54 -18.59 32.11
CA ARG A 589 -2.17 -17.84 33.19
C ARG A 589 -2.08 -16.33 32.95
N VAL A 590 -0.89 -15.83 32.60
CA VAL A 590 -0.72 -14.41 32.33
C VAL A 590 -1.56 -13.98 31.09
N SER A 591 -1.52 -14.73 30.03
CA SER A 591 -2.32 -14.44 28.83
C SER A 591 -3.82 -14.46 29.09
N ALA A 592 -4.31 -15.39 29.93
CA ALA A 592 -5.72 -15.49 30.25
C ALA A 592 -6.23 -14.34 31.14
N PHE A 593 -5.35 -13.72 31.94
CA PHE A 593 -5.73 -12.69 32.92
C PHE A 593 -5.23 -11.29 32.59
N LEU A 594 -4.54 -11.06 31.48
CA LEU A 594 -4.00 -9.75 31.14
C LEU A 594 -5.10 -8.68 31.03
N ASP A 595 -6.19 -8.99 30.35
CA ASP A 595 -7.34 -8.07 30.23
C ASP A 595 -8.03 -7.84 31.56
N PHE A 596 -8.14 -8.87 32.40
CA PHE A 596 -8.66 -8.74 33.77
C PHE A 596 -7.78 -7.81 34.60
N ILE A 597 -6.44 -7.96 34.51
CA ILE A 597 -5.48 -7.09 35.20
C ILE A 597 -5.66 -5.64 34.79
N LYS A 598 -5.73 -5.35 33.52
CA LYS A 598 -5.93 -3.99 33.01
C LYS A 598 -7.22 -3.34 33.49
N ASN A 599 -8.28 -4.12 33.62
CA ASN A 599 -9.61 -3.61 33.95
C ASN A 599 -9.90 -3.57 35.46
N ASN A 600 -9.30 -4.47 36.25
CA ASN A 600 -9.69 -4.69 37.65
C ASN A 600 -8.54 -4.56 38.64
N VAL A 601 -7.28 -4.46 38.21
CA VAL A 601 -6.14 -4.28 39.10
C VAL A 601 -5.67 -2.82 39.06
N MET A 602 -5.49 -2.25 40.23
CA MET A 602 -5.00 -0.88 40.40
C MET A 602 -3.71 -0.89 41.21
N PHE A 603 -2.73 -0.13 40.73
CA PHE A 603 -1.41 0.02 41.33
C PHE A 603 -1.30 1.38 42.01
N ARG A 604 -0.37 1.54 42.95
CA ARG A 604 -0.12 2.84 43.59
C ARG A 604 0.35 3.87 42.57
N SER A 605 -0.17 5.09 42.67
CA SER A 605 0.26 6.20 41.83
C SER A 605 1.68 6.72 42.14
N ASP A 606 2.13 6.53 43.38
CA ASP A 606 3.44 6.91 43.91
C ASP A 606 4.45 5.74 43.93
N TYR A 607 4.25 4.74 43.09
CA TYR A 607 5.07 3.51 43.08
C TYR A 607 6.55 3.77 42.80
N ASP A 608 6.87 4.83 42.03
CA ASP A 608 8.22 5.25 41.66
C ASP A 608 9.02 5.82 42.82
N GLU A 609 8.36 6.23 43.90
CA GLU A 609 9.00 6.67 45.14
C GLU A 609 9.42 5.48 46.03
N ILE A 610 8.96 4.24 45.72
CA ILE A 610 9.17 3.03 46.55
C ILE A 610 10.07 2.06 45.75
N PRO A 611 11.36 1.89 46.10
CA PRO A 611 12.30 1.16 45.24
C PRO A 611 11.87 -0.26 44.87
N GLN A 612 11.35 -1.06 45.78
CA GLN A 612 10.91 -2.44 45.48
C GLN A 612 9.62 -2.46 44.68
N TYR A 613 8.73 -1.50 44.89
CA TYR A 613 7.50 -1.39 44.12
C TYR A 613 7.79 -0.89 42.72
N ASN A 614 8.72 0.03 42.58
CA ASN A 614 9.16 0.50 41.27
C ASN A 614 9.80 -0.62 40.43
N GLU A 615 10.71 -1.44 41.01
CA GLU A 615 11.30 -2.59 40.33
C GLU A 615 10.23 -3.63 39.94
N PHE A 616 9.23 -3.83 40.78
CA PHE A 616 8.08 -4.68 40.48
C PHE A 616 7.24 -4.14 39.31
N MET A 617 6.98 -2.82 39.30
CA MET A 617 6.25 -2.17 38.21
C MET A 617 7.04 -2.16 36.89
N ASP A 618 8.36 -1.99 36.93
CA ASP A 618 9.20 -2.13 35.74
C ASP A 618 9.06 -3.52 35.12
N GLY A 619 9.01 -4.57 35.97
CA GLY A 619 8.75 -5.93 35.51
C GLY A 619 7.35 -6.11 34.85
N ILE A 620 6.33 -5.41 35.35
CA ILE A 620 4.98 -5.43 34.73
C ILE A 620 4.92 -4.64 33.46
N LEU A 621 5.47 -3.41 33.45
CA LEU A 621 5.42 -2.49 32.34
C LEU A 621 6.31 -2.92 31.15
N ASP A 622 7.42 -3.61 31.46
CA ASP A 622 8.35 -4.13 30.44
C ASP A 622 8.04 -5.58 30.02
N TYR A 623 7.03 -6.20 30.61
CA TYR A 623 6.61 -7.55 30.21
C TYR A 623 6.28 -7.61 28.72
N ASN A 624 6.88 -8.57 28.03
CA ASN A 624 6.85 -8.67 26.56
C ASN A 624 6.34 -10.04 26.05
N GLY A 625 5.70 -10.82 26.95
CA GLY A 625 5.23 -12.16 26.62
C GLY A 625 6.33 -13.24 26.66
N SER A 626 7.52 -12.94 27.21
CA SER A 626 8.56 -13.94 27.48
C SER A 626 8.44 -14.51 28.90
N ASP A 627 8.85 -15.74 29.08
CA ASP A 627 8.48 -16.67 30.17
C ASP A 627 8.88 -16.30 31.58
N ASP A 628 9.68 -15.28 31.84
CA ASP A 628 10.38 -15.15 33.12
C ASP A 628 10.08 -13.86 33.90
N CYS A 629 8.88 -13.30 33.77
CA CYS A 629 8.53 -12.14 34.55
C CYS A 629 7.73 -12.52 35.84
N ALA A 630 8.42 -12.62 36.96
CA ALA A 630 7.84 -12.95 38.26
C ALA A 630 6.78 -11.94 38.75
N ALA A 631 6.93 -10.65 38.41
CA ALA A 631 6.01 -9.59 38.76
C ALA A 631 4.62 -9.79 38.14
N ILE A 632 4.53 -9.88 36.82
CA ILE A 632 3.24 -10.05 36.11
C ILE A 632 2.60 -11.41 36.46
N TYR A 633 3.41 -12.47 36.64
CA TYR A 633 2.92 -13.77 37.05
C TYR A 633 2.25 -13.74 38.43
N SER A 634 2.84 -13.01 39.40
CA SER A 634 2.24 -12.87 40.73
C SER A 634 0.90 -12.16 40.70
N VAL A 635 0.79 -11.09 39.89
CA VAL A 635 -0.48 -10.36 39.68
C VAL A 635 -1.51 -11.23 38.98
N ALA A 636 -1.13 -12.00 37.95
CA ALA A 636 -2.03 -12.91 37.26
C ALA A 636 -2.53 -14.04 38.15
N SER A 637 -1.68 -14.56 39.05
CA SER A 637 -2.07 -15.58 40.04
C SER A 637 -3.03 -15.03 41.10
N LEU A 638 -2.78 -13.82 41.57
CA LEU A 638 -3.69 -13.10 42.47
C LEU A 638 -5.04 -12.82 41.78
N ALA A 639 -5.03 -12.31 40.56
CA ALA A 639 -6.21 -12.06 39.72
C ALA A 639 -7.04 -13.34 39.52
N TYR A 640 -6.37 -14.46 39.20
CA TYR A 640 -7.03 -15.76 39.05
C TYR A 640 -7.78 -16.18 40.33
N TYR A 641 -7.17 -16.01 41.48
CA TYR A 641 -7.82 -16.36 42.77
C TYR A 641 -8.99 -15.44 43.06
N VAL A 642 -8.79 -14.14 42.96
CA VAL A 642 -9.80 -13.12 43.30
C VAL A 642 -11.01 -13.22 42.36
N SER A 643 -10.81 -13.39 41.07
CA SER A 643 -11.92 -13.55 40.10
C SER A 643 -12.80 -14.75 40.42
N LYS A 644 -12.21 -15.86 40.90
CA LYS A 644 -12.99 -17.06 41.29
C LYS A 644 -13.71 -16.94 42.62
N LYS A 645 -13.13 -16.24 43.58
CA LYS A 645 -13.67 -16.17 44.96
C LYS A 645 -14.63 -15.01 45.14
N TYR A 646 -14.36 -13.86 44.54
CA TYR A 646 -15.09 -12.62 44.80
C TYR A 646 -16.03 -12.20 43.68
N ASN A 647 -16.05 -12.98 42.59
CA ASN A 647 -16.95 -12.74 41.44
C ASN A 647 -16.78 -11.35 40.78
N ILE A 648 -15.52 -10.84 40.77
CA ILE A 648 -15.11 -9.56 40.21
C ILE A 648 -14.76 -9.76 38.71
#